data_9f3662c408f94e0400245123d92a584a
#
_entry.id   9f3662c408f94e0400245123d92a584a
#
_cell.length_a   1.000
_cell.length_b   1.000
_cell.length_c   1.000
_cell.angle_alpha   90.00
_cell.angle_beta   90.00
_cell.angle_gamma   90.00
#
_symmetry.space_group_name_H-M   'P 1'
#
loop_
_entity.id
_entity.type
_entity.pdbx_description
1 polymer ?
#
loop_
_entity_poly.entity_id
_entity_poly.type
_entity_poly.pdbx_seq_one_letter_code
_entity_poly.pdbx_strand_id
1 'polypeptide(L)'
;MTGVQTCALPICRPEFKNYSAGIVVQAYLPDAYEFQTELLDFAKARMADGGAPLKMRLVKGCNLEMETVISSLRGWPNPVRTSKTEVDANYLHILERALLPENAKALHVGVASHNLFTIAYAYLLSRKLGSAEYMTFEMLEGMADHVWRAQSQLGNHVILYAPVVKDEHFLNAVSYLVRRMDENTAPDNFLTHSFNLKPGTDTWRFLQNQFEEAYKMKDVITHIPTRTQNRLHRYTPVPPADVMKNEPDTDFDLAQNQEWVRNIFAKWKKSPADSPEIIPLQIGAETVVCEKRHKYMDRCQDDEVCVCEMSQADAGQVMKILEIAEKDPAGWRKTTLQERHKIMYEAANRLGEMRGDLIGCMCAVTGKTVVEGDVEVSEGIDYARFYTTSMKQFAELPDVDIAPKGTILVISPWNFPCAIPIGGIVAGLAGGNTVILKPATVAAPVAWLFAKAFWDAGVPKEALQVVITDREALKVLTTAPAVKHIILTGGTDTAQNIARSNPATPLSAETGGKNAIILTASGDRDHAIMNIVASAFGNAGQKCSACSLLLVERSVYEDKNFQDKLKDAATSMKVGSVWNPGNVVGPMITNKNDKLLKALELEKGESWLVPPRFLDKHKYVLAPTVKWGVRPGNYSFRTELFGPMLSVVCIENLQQGIDLVNSLEYGLTSGLQSLDEGEQKLWKDSIMAGNLYINRGITGAIVNRQPFGGMKLSAFGGGVKAGGPNYCACFVNIADKPGSTTDYTQSYVKAYEQEFAHARDVNNLYGEQNAFRYLPLKNMVLRLFPGDNNEDAKMIALAARICHTPLSISFEPGDDRTAALASLGCPLKEEALAGFLKSMKNYERIRTCGADIPMEMYEEAARIDKYIATAKPVKDGRVELIH
;
A
#
# COMPACT_ATOMS: atom_id res chain seq x y z
N MET A 1 -18.67 -3.96 14.34
CA MET A 1 -19.95 -4.65 14.68
C MET A 1 -19.92 -6.18 14.61
N THR A 2 -18.93 -6.79 13.99
CA THR A 2 -18.78 -8.27 14.01
C THR A 2 -18.59 -8.84 15.43
N GLY A 3 -18.05 -8.05 16.39
CA GLY A 3 -17.88 -8.49 17.76
C GLY A 3 -19.15 -8.73 18.56
N VAL A 4 -20.24 -8.00 18.27
CA VAL A 4 -21.51 -8.15 19.01
C VAL A 4 -22.23 -9.45 18.63
N GLN A 5 -22.24 -9.82 17.35
CA GLN A 5 -22.84 -11.08 16.92
C GLN A 5 -22.09 -12.31 17.47
N THR A 6 -20.77 -12.27 17.56
CA THR A 6 -19.97 -13.36 18.13
C THR A 6 -20.08 -13.47 19.64
N CYS A 7 -20.24 -12.36 20.37
CA CYS A 7 -20.46 -12.38 21.82
C CYS A 7 -21.90 -12.70 22.21
N ALA A 8 -22.89 -12.36 21.37
CA ALA A 8 -24.30 -12.68 21.64
C ALA A 8 -24.64 -14.16 21.45
N LEU A 9 -24.01 -14.84 20.50
CA LEU A 9 -24.26 -16.26 20.22
C LEU A 9 -24.13 -17.19 21.45
N PRO A 10 -23.09 -17.10 22.31
CA PRO A 10 -22.99 -17.92 23.51
C PRO A 10 -24.10 -17.67 24.52
N ILE A 11 -24.48 -16.40 24.77
CA ILE A 11 -25.50 -16.05 25.78
C ILE A 11 -26.92 -16.42 25.36
N CYS A 12 -27.16 -16.75 24.07
CA CYS A 12 -28.43 -17.29 23.59
C CYS A 12 -28.59 -18.78 23.86
N ARG A 13 -27.55 -19.49 24.29
CA ARG A 13 -27.63 -20.92 24.60
C ARG A 13 -28.32 -21.17 25.95
N PRO A 14 -29.09 -22.26 26.11
CA PRO A 14 -29.81 -22.58 27.34
C PRO A 14 -28.94 -22.61 28.60
N GLU A 15 -27.68 -23.11 28.47
CA GLU A 15 -26.72 -23.19 29.58
C GLU A 15 -26.30 -21.83 30.14
N PHE A 16 -26.41 -20.75 29.34
CA PHE A 16 -26.09 -19.39 29.74
C PHE A 16 -27.33 -18.54 30.09
N LYS A 17 -28.48 -19.11 30.18
CA LYS A 17 -29.75 -18.40 30.46
C LYS A 17 -29.69 -17.57 31.73
N ASN A 18 -29.02 -18.07 32.78
CA ASN A 18 -28.85 -17.40 34.06
C ASN A 18 -27.57 -16.58 34.18
N TYR A 19 -26.81 -16.44 33.11
CA TYR A 19 -25.55 -15.69 33.11
C TYR A 19 -25.80 -14.23 32.73
N SER A 20 -25.46 -13.30 33.65
CA SER A 20 -25.51 -11.85 33.39
C SER A 20 -24.24 -11.40 32.70
N ALA A 21 -24.26 -11.36 31.39
CA ALA A 21 -23.14 -10.85 30.60
C ALA A 21 -23.14 -9.32 30.54
N GLY A 22 -21.95 -8.73 30.35
CA GLY A 22 -21.78 -7.29 30.15
C GLY A 22 -21.20 -6.95 28.79
N ILE A 23 -21.59 -5.78 28.26
CA ILE A 23 -21.03 -5.19 27.04
C ILE A 23 -20.65 -3.73 27.28
N VAL A 24 -19.61 -3.24 26.59
CA VAL A 24 -19.20 -1.83 26.65
C VAL A 24 -19.89 -1.05 25.54
N VAL A 25 -20.52 0.08 25.88
CA VAL A 25 -21.07 1.07 24.95
C VAL A 25 -20.22 2.34 25.04
N GLN A 26 -19.74 2.80 23.91
CA GLN A 26 -18.81 3.92 23.80
C GLN A 26 -19.52 5.15 23.24
N ALA A 27 -19.71 6.17 24.06
CA ALA A 27 -20.51 7.36 23.71
C ALA A 27 -19.87 8.25 22.63
N TYR A 28 -18.58 8.09 22.33
CA TYR A 28 -17.96 8.84 21.23
C TYR A 28 -18.40 8.37 19.84
N LEU A 29 -19.03 7.19 19.73
CA LEU A 29 -19.67 6.73 18.49
C LEU A 29 -21.04 7.43 18.33
N PRO A 30 -21.32 8.08 17.20
CA PRO A 30 -22.61 8.75 16.99
C PRO A 30 -23.81 7.81 17.13
N ASP A 31 -23.72 6.59 16.62
CA ASP A 31 -24.74 5.57 16.62
C ASP A 31 -24.82 4.71 17.89
N ALA A 32 -24.03 5.05 18.92
CA ALA A 32 -24.05 4.33 20.21
C ALA A 32 -25.46 4.37 20.87
N TYR A 33 -26.23 5.42 20.62
CA TYR A 33 -27.60 5.53 21.12
C TYR A 33 -28.53 4.51 20.42
N GLU A 34 -28.43 4.37 19.11
CA GLU A 34 -29.21 3.37 18.37
C GLU A 34 -28.79 1.95 18.73
N PHE A 35 -27.50 1.70 18.88
CA PHE A 35 -26.99 0.43 19.39
C PHE A 35 -27.55 0.09 20.78
N GLN A 36 -27.68 1.07 21.67
CA GLN A 36 -28.35 0.87 22.95
C GLN A 36 -29.82 0.44 22.77
N THR A 37 -30.53 0.94 21.75
CA THR A 37 -31.91 0.51 21.47
C THR A 37 -31.96 -0.98 21.18
N GLU A 38 -31.14 -1.46 20.26
CA GLU A 38 -31.06 -2.88 19.91
C GLU A 38 -30.69 -3.75 21.13
N LEU A 39 -29.77 -3.27 21.96
CA LEU A 39 -29.34 -3.95 23.18
C LEU A 39 -30.46 -4.04 24.23
N LEU A 40 -31.23 -2.98 24.39
CA LEU A 40 -32.40 -2.93 25.29
C LEU A 40 -33.49 -3.90 24.83
N ASP A 41 -33.82 -3.90 23.54
CA ASP A 41 -34.81 -4.82 22.99
C ASP A 41 -34.40 -6.27 23.18
N PHE A 42 -33.13 -6.59 22.91
CA PHE A 42 -32.59 -7.92 23.16
C PHE A 42 -32.62 -8.31 24.65
N ALA A 43 -32.21 -7.40 25.56
CA ALA A 43 -32.23 -7.63 27.00
C ALA A 43 -33.65 -7.85 27.55
N LYS A 44 -34.63 -7.04 27.10
CA LYS A 44 -36.05 -7.19 27.48
C LYS A 44 -36.64 -8.50 26.97
N ALA A 45 -36.39 -8.86 25.72
CA ALA A 45 -36.83 -10.16 25.16
C ALA A 45 -36.20 -11.34 25.93
N ARG A 46 -34.94 -11.29 26.26
CA ARG A 46 -34.25 -12.30 27.08
C ARG A 46 -34.88 -12.46 28.46
N MET A 47 -35.16 -11.36 29.15
CA MET A 47 -35.84 -11.41 30.45
C MET A 47 -37.27 -11.94 30.37
N ALA A 48 -38.01 -11.55 29.34
CA ALA A 48 -39.35 -12.09 29.10
C ALA A 48 -39.36 -13.60 28.92
N ASP A 49 -38.28 -14.15 28.33
CA ASP A 49 -38.05 -15.59 28.22
C ASP A 49 -37.46 -16.25 29.52
N GLY A 50 -37.42 -15.46 30.64
CA GLY A 50 -36.90 -15.92 31.93
C GLY A 50 -35.36 -16.01 32.02
N GLY A 51 -34.64 -15.28 31.19
CA GLY A 51 -33.19 -15.13 31.27
C GLY A 51 -32.73 -14.04 32.25
N ALA A 52 -31.46 -14.08 32.64
CA ALA A 52 -30.87 -13.05 33.49
C ALA A 52 -30.74 -11.68 32.76
N PRO A 53 -30.79 -10.54 33.50
CA PRO A 53 -30.54 -9.23 32.92
C PRO A 53 -29.12 -9.14 32.37
N LEU A 54 -28.90 -8.25 31.43
CA LEU A 54 -27.58 -7.90 30.93
C LEU A 54 -27.02 -6.68 31.63
N LYS A 55 -25.73 -6.42 31.43
CA LYS A 55 -25.07 -5.22 31.92
C LYS A 55 -24.46 -4.41 30.78
N MET A 56 -24.69 -3.12 30.76
CA MET A 56 -24.05 -2.14 29.87
C MET A 56 -23.04 -1.34 30.67
N ARG A 57 -21.77 -1.41 30.32
CA ARG A 57 -20.75 -0.48 30.79
C ARG A 57 -20.71 0.72 29.86
N LEU A 58 -21.16 1.87 30.33
CA LEU A 58 -21.16 3.11 29.55
C LEU A 58 -19.85 3.86 29.77
N VAL A 59 -19.07 4.02 28.69
CA VAL A 59 -17.81 4.76 28.64
C VAL A 59 -17.88 5.90 27.63
N LYS A 60 -17.01 6.89 27.75
CA LYS A 60 -16.91 7.99 26.77
C LYS A 60 -16.28 7.51 25.47
N GLY A 61 -15.21 6.77 25.54
CA GLY A 61 -14.42 6.22 24.46
C GLY A 61 -12.92 6.31 24.78
N CYS A 62 -12.12 5.45 24.17
CA CYS A 62 -10.73 5.33 24.59
C CYS A 62 -9.70 5.16 23.47
N ASN A 63 -10.12 5.25 22.20
CA ASN A 63 -9.25 5.02 21.05
C ASN A 63 -9.32 6.15 20.01
N LEU A 64 -9.61 7.39 20.44
CA LEU A 64 -9.78 8.53 19.54
C LEU A 64 -8.59 8.70 18.58
N GLU A 65 -7.37 8.64 19.09
CA GLU A 65 -6.15 8.81 18.31
C GLU A 65 -5.97 7.69 17.28
N MET A 66 -6.20 6.44 17.69
CA MET A 66 -6.12 5.28 16.79
C MET A 66 -7.17 5.36 15.67
N GLU A 67 -8.41 5.74 15.99
CA GLU A 67 -9.47 5.92 15.00
C GLU A 67 -9.14 7.06 14.01
N THR A 68 -8.54 8.13 14.51
CA THR A 68 -8.08 9.25 13.69
C THR A 68 -6.96 8.82 12.74
N VAL A 69 -5.96 8.07 13.22
CA VAL A 69 -4.87 7.52 12.39
C VAL A 69 -5.44 6.60 11.31
N ILE A 70 -6.25 5.60 11.69
CA ILE A 70 -6.82 4.63 10.73
C ILE A 70 -7.66 5.35 9.67
N SER A 71 -8.49 6.31 10.07
CA SER A 71 -9.34 7.06 9.15
C SER A 71 -8.51 7.90 8.18
N SER A 72 -7.45 8.56 8.67
CA SER A 72 -6.51 9.31 7.83
C SER A 72 -5.82 8.41 6.80
N LEU A 73 -5.30 7.26 7.22
CA LEU A 73 -4.60 6.32 6.35
C LEU A 73 -5.51 5.71 5.27
N ARG A 74 -6.77 5.40 5.64
CA ARG A 74 -7.75 4.77 4.75
C ARG A 74 -8.55 5.75 3.88
N GLY A 75 -8.44 7.05 4.16
CA GLY A 75 -9.26 8.07 3.51
C GLY A 75 -10.75 7.98 3.89
N TRP A 76 -11.05 7.41 5.07
CA TRP A 76 -12.41 7.28 5.58
C TRP A 76 -12.79 8.45 6.50
N PRO A 77 -14.08 8.79 6.63
CA PRO A 77 -14.53 9.67 7.71
C PRO A 77 -14.16 9.09 9.08
N ASN A 78 -13.79 9.95 10.03
CA ASN A 78 -13.54 9.50 11.40
C ASN A 78 -14.85 8.93 11.98
N PRO A 79 -14.89 7.69 12.50
CA PRO A 79 -16.11 7.08 13.02
C PRO A 79 -16.56 7.67 14.35
N VAL A 80 -15.68 8.38 15.04
CA VAL A 80 -15.93 8.89 16.38
C VAL A 80 -16.07 10.41 16.40
N ARG A 81 -16.82 10.89 17.39
CA ARG A 81 -16.92 12.33 17.69
C ARG A 81 -15.59 12.85 18.21
N THR A 82 -15.14 13.97 17.69
CA THR A 82 -13.90 14.63 18.12
C THR A 82 -14.14 15.74 19.13
N SER A 83 -15.40 16.25 19.24
CA SER A 83 -15.80 17.25 20.23
C SER A 83 -16.10 16.59 21.57
N LYS A 84 -15.38 17.00 22.63
CA LYS A 84 -15.61 16.55 24.00
C LYS A 84 -17.04 16.80 24.46
N THR A 85 -17.60 17.96 24.16
CA THR A 85 -18.98 18.34 24.50
C THR A 85 -20.00 17.40 23.85
N GLU A 86 -19.79 17.04 22.56
CA GLU A 86 -20.66 16.08 21.88
C GLU A 86 -20.56 14.67 22.47
N VAL A 87 -19.36 14.22 22.85
CA VAL A 87 -19.16 12.92 23.52
C VAL A 87 -19.90 12.91 24.85
N ASP A 88 -19.76 13.98 25.66
CA ASP A 88 -20.42 14.11 26.95
C ASP A 88 -21.95 14.21 26.78
N ALA A 89 -22.43 14.92 25.78
CA ALA A 89 -23.86 15.01 25.47
C ALA A 89 -24.47 13.64 25.12
N ASN A 90 -23.80 12.88 24.24
CA ASN A 90 -24.24 11.53 23.88
C ASN A 90 -24.17 10.57 25.09
N TYR A 91 -23.16 10.71 25.95
CA TYR A 91 -23.05 9.95 27.19
C TYR A 91 -24.24 10.20 28.10
N LEU A 92 -24.63 11.46 28.31
CA LEU A 92 -25.78 11.83 29.14
C LEU A 92 -27.09 11.33 28.54
N HIS A 93 -27.26 11.43 27.22
CA HIS A 93 -28.45 10.95 26.52
C HIS A 93 -28.63 9.42 26.69
N ILE A 94 -27.57 8.65 26.48
CA ILE A 94 -27.57 7.19 26.67
C ILE A 94 -27.84 6.84 28.14
N LEU A 95 -27.21 7.57 29.09
CA LEU A 95 -27.36 7.37 30.52
C LEU A 95 -28.83 7.58 30.98
N GLU A 96 -29.45 8.69 30.56
CA GLU A 96 -30.85 8.98 30.93
C GLU A 96 -31.78 7.87 30.51
N ARG A 97 -31.69 7.42 29.26
CA ARG A 97 -32.51 6.32 28.75
C ARG A 97 -32.25 5.00 29.49
N ALA A 98 -30.98 4.72 29.81
CA ALA A 98 -30.63 3.52 30.53
C ALA A 98 -31.19 3.47 31.96
N LEU A 99 -31.29 4.62 32.64
CA LEU A 99 -31.78 4.72 34.00
C LEU A 99 -33.31 4.75 34.13
N LEU A 100 -34.08 4.78 33.03
CA LEU A 100 -35.52 4.58 33.08
C LEU A 100 -35.83 3.22 33.71
N PRO A 101 -36.77 3.10 34.68
CA PRO A 101 -36.98 1.86 35.44
C PRO A 101 -37.27 0.62 34.60
N GLU A 102 -38.02 0.79 33.52
CA GLU A 102 -38.38 -0.24 32.57
C GLU A 102 -37.16 -0.72 31.72
N ASN A 103 -36.12 0.09 31.58
CA ASN A 103 -34.89 -0.25 30.90
C ASN A 103 -33.84 -0.80 31.88
N ALA A 104 -33.66 -0.14 33.00
CA ALA A 104 -32.64 -0.46 33.98
C ALA A 104 -32.77 -1.88 34.56
N LYS A 105 -34.02 -2.40 34.68
CA LYS A 105 -34.30 -3.78 35.12
C LYS A 105 -33.74 -4.83 34.17
N ALA A 106 -33.79 -4.56 32.85
CA ALA A 106 -33.33 -5.50 31.84
C ALA A 106 -31.86 -5.33 31.49
N LEU A 107 -31.38 -4.08 31.53
CA LEU A 107 -30.02 -3.70 31.17
C LEU A 107 -29.40 -2.86 32.29
N HIS A 108 -28.71 -3.52 33.21
CA HIS A 108 -28.03 -2.84 34.33
C HIS A 108 -26.95 -1.90 33.79
N VAL A 109 -26.71 -0.78 34.47
CA VAL A 109 -25.80 0.27 34.00
C VAL A 109 -24.55 0.37 34.85
N GLY A 110 -23.39 0.22 34.24
CA GLY A 110 -22.09 0.58 34.78
C GLY A 110 -21.69 1.99 34.32
N VAL A 111 -21.73 2.96 35.21
CA VAL A 111 -21.37 4.36 34.96
C VAL A 111 -19.87 4.49 35.07
N ALA A 112 -19.15 4.37 33.95
CA ALA A 112 -17.69 4.47 33.90
C ALA A 112 -17.25 5.92 33.66
N SER A 113 -16.95 6.64 34.73
CA SER A 113 -16.53 8.05 34.70
C SER A 113 -15.80 8.46 35.97
N HIS A 114 -14.81 9.35 35.84
CA HIS A 114 -14.18 10.09 36.93
C HIS A 114 -14.70 11.54 37.05
N ASN A 115 -15.54 12.00 36.12
CA ASN A 115 -16.08 13.34 36.09
C ASN A 115 -17.15 13.49 37.17
N LEU A 116 -16.89 14.37 38.17
CA LEU A 116 -17.76 14.58 39.33
C LEU A 116 -19.17 15.03 38.96
N PHE A 117 -19.31 15.85 37.92
CA PHE A 117 -20.64 16.32 37.46
C PHE A 117 -21.44 15.18 36.87
N THR A 118 -20.80 14.33 36.03
CA THR A 118 -21.45 13.12 35.48
C THR A 118 -21.83 12.13 36.59
N ILE A 119 -20.94 11.91 37.59
CA ILE A 119 -21.18 11.02 38.71
C ILE A 119 -22.36 11.54 39.55
N ALA A 120 -22.33 12.83 39.92
CA ALA A 120 -23.41 13.46 40.68
C ALA A 120 -24.74 13.40 39.96
N TYR A 121 -24.76 13.64 38.63
CA TYR A 121 -25.94 13.54 37.81
C TYR A 121 -26.51 12.12 37.81
N ALA A 122 -25.70 11.10 37.55
CA ALA A 122 -26.10 9.70 37.59
C ALA A 122 -26.65 9.29 38.96
N TYR A 123 -25.98 9.73 40.02
CA TYR A 123 -26.37 9.49 41.41
C TYR A 123 -27.78 10.05 41.71
N LEU A 124 -28.03 11.34 41.39
CA LEU A 124 -29.31 12.00 41.63
C LEU A 124 -30.40 11.46 40.74
N LEU A 125 -30.13 11.22 39.45
CA LEU A 125 -31.12 10.75 38.51
C LEU A 125 -31.59 9.33 38.84
N SER A 126 -30.68 8.41 39.16
CA SER A 126 -31.02 7.02 39.49
C SER A 126 -31.93 6.93 40.72
N ARG A 127 -31.71 7.79 41.74
CA ARG A 127 -32.58 7.86 42.92
C ARG A 127 -33.93 8.48 42.59
N LYS A 128 -33.92 9.56 41.82
CA LYS A 128 -35.18 10.21 41.36
C LYS A 128 -36.08 9.23 40.58
N LEU A 129 -35.49 8.38 39.79
CA LEU A 129 -36.21 7.39 38.97
C LEU A 129 -36.46 6.05 39.70
N GLY A 130 -35.86 5.82 40.88
CA GLY A 130 -35.99 4.56 41.61
C GLY A 130 -35.20 3.39 40.96
N SER A 131 -34.17 3.68 40.20
CA SER A 131 -33.34 2.68 39.48
C SER A 131 -31.93 2.50 40.04
N ALA A 132 -31.67 3.03 41.23
CA ALA A 132 -30.34 3.01 41.83
C ALA A 132 -29.78 1.58 42.07
N GLU A 133 -30.61 0.59 42.31
CA GLU A 133 -30.25 -0.80 42.53
C GLU A 133 -29.70 -1.49 41.26
N TYR A 134 -30.01 -0.97 40.07
CA TYR A 134 -29.59 -1.48 38.75
C TYR A 134 -28.36 -0.77 38.20
N MET A 135 -27.77 0.16 39.01
CA MET A 135 -26.62 0.98 38.61
C MET A 135 -25.41 0.69 39.48
N THR A 136 -24.23 0.64 38.87
CA THR A 136 -22.93 0.61 39.53
C THR A 136 -22.05 1.76 39.03
N PHE A 137 -21.22 2.36 39.90
CA PHE A 137 -20.13 3.21 39.46
C PHE A 137 -18.91 2.35 39.15
N GLU A 138 -18.25 2.63 38.00
CA GLU A 138 -17.04 1.91 37.59
C GLU A 138 -15.88 2.89 37.44
N MET A 139 -14.83 2.68 38.21
CA MET A 139 -13.70 3.60 38.31
C MET A 139 -12.39 2.87 38.14
N LEU A 140 -11.38 3.55 37.64
CA LEU A 140 -10.02 3.00 37.54
C LEU A 140 -9.36 3.09 38.91
N GLU A 141 -8.77 2.00 39.36
CA GLU A 141 -8.02 1.94 40.60
C GLU A 141 -6.79 2.88 40.53
N GLY A 142 -6.52 3.61 41.65
CA GLY A 142 -5.37 4.49 41.75
C GLY A 142 -5.51 5.86 41.11
N MET A 143 -6.59 6.16 40.36
CA MET A 143 -6.73 7.44 39.67
C MET A 143 -7.55 8.50 40.38
N ALA A 144 -8.50 8.14 41.20
CA ALA A 144 -9.34 9.07 41.96
C ALA A 144 -9.87 8.42 43.26
N ASP A 145 -9.01 7.97 44.10
CA ASP A 145 -9.35 7.20 45.33
C ASP A 145 -10.33 7.89 46.24
N HIS A 146 -10.20 9.21 46.38
CA HIS A 146 -11.11 10.00 47.22
C HIS A 146 -12.54 10.00 46.67
N VAL A 147 -12.73 9.90 45.35
CA VAL A 147 -14.05 9.90 44.70
C VAL A 147 -14.75 8.55 44.90
N TRP A 148 -14.07 7.42 44.64
CA TRP A 148 -14.72 6.13 44.84
C TRP A 148 -15.02 5.83 46.33
N ARG A 149 -14.15 6.26 47.24
CA ARG A 149 -14.41 6.16 48.70
C ARG A 149 -15.65 6.98 49.11
N ALA A 150 -15.79 8.20 48.60
CA ALA A 150 -16.98 9.00 48.82
C ALA A 150 -18.25 8.32 48.26
N GLN A 151 -18.19 7.72 47.06
CA GLN A 151 -19.31 6.96 46.49
C GLN A 151 -19.70 5.75 47.37
N SER A 152 -18.73 5.00 47.86
CA SER A 152 -18.96 3.89 48.80
C SER A 152 -19.60 4.35 50.09
N GLN A 153 -19.15 5.47 50.64
CA GLN A 153 -19.73 6.06 51.86
C GLN A 153 -21.20 6.52 51.66
N LEU A 154 -21.55 6.94 50.42
CA LEU A 154 -22.91 7.27 50.07
C LEU A 154 -23.80 6.04 49.79
N GLY A 155 -23.28 4.84 50.01
CA GLY A 155 -24.00 3.58 49.83
C GLY A 155 -24.15 3.13 48.39
N ASN A 156 -23.30 3.66 47.49
CA ASN A 156 -23.30 3.22 46.10
C ASN A 156 -22.47 1.96 45.90
N HIS A 157 -22.87 1.12 44.95
CA HIS A 157 -22.04 0.01 44.44
C HIS A 157 -20.95 0.55 43.55
N VAL A 158 -19.68 0.35 43.93
CA VAL A 158 -18.51 0.75 43.14
C VAL A 158 -17.71 -0.46 42.73
N ILE A 159 -17.37 -0.53 41.43
CA ILE A 159 -16.43 -1.50 40.89
C ILE A 159 -15.15 -0.77 40.57
N LEU A 160 -14.03 -1.21 41.15
CA LEU A 160 -12.70 -0.76 40.77
C LEU A 160 -12.13 -1.63 39.68
N TYR A 161 -11.64 -1.01 38.66
CA TYR A 161 -11.12 -1.66 37.48
C TYR A 161 -9.59 -1.55 37.44
N ALA A 162 -8.91 -2.67 37.43
CA ALA A 162 -7.48 -2.78 37.28
C ALA A 162 -7.11 -3.87 36.28
N PRO A 163 -6.01 -3.73 35.53
CA PRO A 163 -5.52 -4.78 34.67
C PRO A 163 -5.02 -5.95 35.53
N VAL A 164 -5.57 -7.13 35.30
CA VAL A 164 -5.13 -8.38 35.96
C VAL A 164 -4.48 -9.26 34.91
N VAL A 165 -3.19 -9.47 35.01
CA VAL A 165 -2.40 -10.24 34.04
C VAL A 165 -1.45 -11.18 34.80
N LYS A 166 -1.01 -12.24 34.12
CA LYS A 166 0.09 -13.08 34.61
C LYS A 166 1.42 -12.33 34.45
N ASP A 167 2.42 -12.70 35.24
CA ASP A 167 3.75 -12.07 35.21
C ASP A 167 4.37 -12.05 33.81
N GLU A 168 4.19 -13.12 33.03
CA GLU A 168 4.63 -13.23 31.64
C GLU A 168 3.98 -12.21 30.67
N HIS A 169 2.85 -11.63 31.07
CA HIS A 169 2.09 -10.62 30.31
C HIS A 169 2.10 -9.23 30.96
N PHE A 170 3.01 -8.98 31.87
CA PHE A 170 3.06 -7.71 32.63
C PHE A 170 3.19 -6.48 31.72
N LEU A 171 3.94 -6.58 30.63
CA LEU A 171 4.05 -5.50 29.64
C LEU A 171 2.70 -5.08 29.03
N ASN A 172 1.73 -5.99 28.92
CA ASN A 172 0.39 -5.66 28.45
C ASN A 172 -0.36 -4.77 29.46
N ALA A 173 -0.15 -5.01 30.76
CA ALA A 173 -0.69 -4.15 31.82
C ALA A 173 -0.05 -2.76 31.77
N VAL A 174 1.27 -2.68 31.57
CA VAL A 174 1.99 -1.40 31.42
C VAL A 174 1.46 -0.62 30.22
N SER A 175 1.33 -1.26 29.06
CA SER A 175 0.78 -0.63 27.84
C SER A 175 -0.66 -0.13 28.04
N TYR A 176 -1.48 -0.89 28.76
CA TYR A 176 -2.83 -0.47 29.13
C TYR A 176 -2.81 0.80 30.01
N LEU A 177 -1.97 0.82 31.04
CA LEU A 177 -1.86 1.95 31.96
C LEU A 177 -1.32 3.22 31.30
N VAL A 178 -0.28 3.08 30.45
CA VAL A 178 0.29 4.21 29.70
C VAL A 178 -0.79 4.89 28.85
N ARG A 179 -1.57 4.14 28.09
CA ARG A 179 -2.69 4.71 27.30
C ARG A 179 -3.73 5.42 28.17
N ARG A 180 -4.03 4.88 29.37
CA ARG A 180 -4.94 5.56 30.33
C ARG A 180 -4.33 6.84 30.87
N MET A 181 -3.02 6.87 31.09
CA MET A 181 -2.33 8.10 31.53
C MET A 181 -2.37 9.17 30.45
N ASP A 182 -2.09 8.82 29.19
CA ASP A 182 -2.15 9.76 28.07
C ASP A 182 -3.55 10.37 27.91
N GLU A 183 -4.61 9.55 27.95
CA GLU A 183 -5.99 10.04 27.89
C GLU A 183 -6.33 10.98 29.07
N ASN A 184 -5.86 10.66 30.26
CA ASN A 184 -6.19 11.41 31.48
C ASN A 184 -5.37 12.71 31.60
N THR A 185 -4.31 12.89 30.80
CA THR A 185 -3.51 14.13 30.76
C THR A 185 -3.94 15.08 29.65
N ALA A 186 -4.89 14.70 28.79
CA ALA A 186 -5.43 15.57 27.75
C ALA A 186 -6.02 16.86 28.36
N PRO A 187 -5.81 18.04 27.74
CA PRO A 187 -6.21 19.33 28.32
C PRO A 187 -7.70 19.48 28.63
N ASP A 188 -8.56 18.77 27.93
CA ASP A 188 -10.01 18.77 28.11
C ASP A 188 -10.53 17.64 29.01
N ASN A 189 -9.65 16.76 29.50
CA ASN A 189 -10.02 15.68 30.38
C ASN A 189 -10.27 16.22 31.81
N PHE A 190 -11.34 15.74 32.45
CA PHE A 190 -11.69 16.13 33.81
C PHE A 190 -10.55 15.90 34.83
N LEU A 191 -9.82 14.78 34.72
CA LEU A 191 -8.76 14.43 35.69
C LEU A 191 -7.60 15.41 35.66
N THR A 192 -7.28 16.02 34.53
CA THR A 192 -6.26 17.07 34.41
C THR A 192 -6.57 18.27 35.34
N HIS A 193 -7.87 18.55 35.54
CA HIS A 193 -8.37 19.66 36.33
C HIS A 193 -8.79 19.27 37.73
N SER A 194 -8.73 17.99 38.11
CA SER A 194 -9.28 17.49 39.38
C SER A 194 -8.43 17.78 40.61
N PHE A 195 -7.12 18.06 40.43
CA PHE A 195 -6.23 18.36 41.51
C PHE A 195 -6.60 19.69 42.18
N ASN A 196 -6.87 19.64 43.52
CA ASN A 196 -7.28 20.79 44.31
C ASN A 196 -8.57 21.49 43.81
N LEU A 197 -9.45 20.76 43.10
CA LEU A 197 -10.71 21.28 42.64
C LEU A 197 -11.60 21.70 43.81
N LYS A 198 -12.02 22.98 43.86
CA LYS A 198 -12.88 23.55 44.88
C LYS A 198 -14.10 24.21 44.24
N PRO A 199 -15.31 24.05 44.84
CA PRO A 199 -16.49 24.77 44.38
C PRO A 199 -16.28 26.27 44.30
N GLY A 200 -16.79 26.91 43.24
CA GLY A 200 -16.72 28.34 43.03
C GLY A 200 -15.42 28.91 42.48
N THR A 201 -14.39 28.08 42.24
CA THR A 201 -13.17 28.48 41.52
C THR A 201 -13.42 28.59 40.02
N ASP A 202 -12.52 29.22 39.26
CA ASP A 202 -12.65 29.34 37.79
C ASP A 202 -12.57 27.97 37.13
N THR A 203 -11.72 27.08 37.61
CA THR A 203 -11.66 25.68 37.15
C THR A 203 -12.98 24.95 37.39
N TRP A 204 -13.62 25.16 38.57
CA TRP A 204 -14.93 24.57 38.81
C TRP A 204 -15.99 25.09 37.83
N ARG A 205 -16.03 26.41 37.61
CA ARG A 205 -16.95 27.04 36.66
C ARG A 205 -16.73 26.55 35.23
N PHE A 206 -15.48 26.39 34.83
CA PHE A 206 -15.14 25.83 33.52
C PHE A 206 -15.70 24.43 33.36
N LEU A 207 -15.48 23.52 34.30
CA LEU A 207 -15.98 22.15 34.25
C LEU A 207 -17.53 22.07 34.34
N GLN A 208 -18.12 22.96 35.18
CA GLN A 208 -19.57 23.09 35.27
C GLN A 208 -20.17 23.53 33.95
N ASN A 209 -19.60 24.53 33.29
CA ASN A 209 -20.06 25.03 32.01
C ASN A 209 -19.97 23.94 30.93
N GLN A 210 -18.87 23.17 30.88
CA GLN A 210 -18.77 22.03 29.96
C GLN A 210 -19.91 21.02 30.17
N PHE A 211 -20.23 20.69 31.42
CA PHE A 211 -21.33 19.78 31.72
C PHE A 211 -22.69 20.37 31.31
N GLU A 212 -22.94 21.65 31.60
CA GLU A 212 -24.20 22.32 31.25
C GLU A 212 -24.39 22.45 29.74
N GLU A 213 -23.33 22.71 28.98
CA GLU A 213 -23.35 22.71 27.52
C GLU A 213 -23.69 21.34 26.96
N ALA A 214 -23.02 20.30 27.45
CA ALA A 214 -23.30 18.91 27.06
C ALA A 214 -24.75 18.53 27.41
N TYR A 215 -25.23 18.93 28.59
CA TYR A 215 -26.61 18.67 29.01
C TYR A 215 -27.65 19.35 28.10
N LYS A 216 -27.41 20.59 27.66
CA LYS A 216 -28.28 21.31 26.72
C LYS A 216 -28.31 20.67 25.32
N MET A 217 -27.16 20.09 24.94
CA MET A 217 -27.00 19.50 23.61
C MET A 217 -27.56 18.07 23.49
N LYS A 218 -27.70 17.33 24.60
CA LYS A 218 -27.98 15.89 24.60
C LYS A 218 -29.26 15.46 23.81
N ASP A 219 -30.27 16.31 23.79
CA ASP A 219 -31.58 16.00 23.14
C ASP A 219 -31.61 16.41 21.66
N VAL A 220 -30.61 17.13 21.16
CA VAL A 220 -30.54 17.62 19.77
C VAL A 220 -29.33 17.07 18.99
N ILE A 221 -28.51 16.26 19.65
CA ILE A 221 -27.32 15.66 19.01
C ILE A 221 -27.73 14.61 17.96
N THR A 222 -27.07 14.62 16.82
CA THR A 222 -27.33 13.61 15.77
C THR A 222 -26.78 12.24 16.16
N HIS A 223 -27.50 11.17 15.83
CA HIS A 223 -27.10 9.78 16.01
C HIS A 223 -26.69 9.10 14.69
N ILE A 224 -26.61 9.85 13.61
CA ILE A 224 -26.24 9.34 12.30
C ILE A 224 -24.73 9.00 12.30
N PRO A 225 -24.35 7.76 11.96
CA PRO A 225 -22.96 7.38 11.85
C PRO A 225 -22.26 8.17 10.75
N THR A 226 -20.99 8.48 10.94
CA THR A 226 -20.18 9.20 9.93
C THR A 226 -19.70 8.28 8.81
N ARG A 227 -19.46 6.99 9.09
CA ARG A 227 -19.11 5.97 8.10
C ARG A 227 -20.36 5.38 7.48
N THR A 228 -20.67 5.81 6.27
CA THR A 228 -21.90 5.42 5.54
C THR A 228 -21.61 4.88 4.15
N GLN A 229 -20.35 4.50 3.86
CA GLN A 229 -19.96 3.96 2.55
C GLN A 229 -20.87 2.76 2.19
N ASN A 230 -21.41 2.79 0.98
CA ASN A 230 -22.28 1.72 0.49
C ASN A 230 -21.92 1.36 -0.97
N ARG A 231 -21.26 0.23 -1.14
CA ARG A 231 -20.83 -0.29 -2.44
C ARG A 231 -21.98 -0.95 -3.24
N LEU A 232 -23.15 -1.14 -2.63
CA LEU A 232 -24.36 -1.56 -3.36
C LEU A 232 -24.93 -0.41 -4.21
N HIS A 233 -24.67 0.84 -3.83
CA HIS A 233 -25.06 1.99 -4.60
C HIS A 233 -24.14 2.19 -5.80
N ARG A 234 -24.67 2.85 -6.84
CA ARG A 234 -23.88 3.24 -7.99
C ARG A 234 -22.70 4.12 -7.54
N TYR A 235 -21.55 3.90 -8.13
CA TYR A 235 -20.36 4.71 -7.90
C TYR A 235 -20.63 6.19 -8.19
N THR A 236 -20.20 7.08 -7.31
CA THR A 236 -20.33 8.52 -7.51
C THR A 236 -19.15 9.04 -8.32
N PRO A 237 -19.36 9.53 -9.55
CA PRO A 237 -18.28 10.03 -10.38
C PRO A 237 -17.52 11.18 -9.73
N VAL A 238 -16.18 11.14 -9.84
CA VAL A 238 -15.29 12.21 -9.35
C VAL A 238 -14.90 13.07 -10.55
N PRO A 239 -15.14 14.39 -10.52
CA PRO A 239 -14.76 15.28 -11.60
C PRO A 239 -13.23 15.44 -11.70
N PRO A 240 -12.69 15.79 -12.90
CA PRO A 240 -11.28 16.11 -13.06
C PRO A 240 -10.81 17.21 -12.08
N ALA A 241 -9.65 17.00 -11.47
CA ALA A 241 -9.09 17.90 -10.47
C ALA A 241 -7.56 18.07 -10.66
N ASP A 242 -7.03 19.23 -10.28
CA ASP A 242 -5.59 19.51 -10.34
C ASP A 242 -4.83 18.87 -9.18
N VAL A 243 -5.50 18.62 -8.06
CA VAL A 243 -4.95 17.92 -6.90
C VAL A 243 -5.68 16.61 -6.72
N MET A 244 -4.96 15.51 -6.88
CA MET A 244 -5.51 14.17 -6.70
C MET A 244 -5.73 13.86 -5.21
N LYS A 245 -6.88 13.23 -4.93
CA LYS A 245 -7.13 12.51 -3.67
C LYS A 245 -7.14 11.02 -3.97
N ASN A 246 -6.48 10.24 -3.12
CA ASN A 246 -6.50 8.79 -3.24
C ASN A 246 -7.93 8.24 -3.08
N GLU A 247 -8.24 7.22 -3.86
CA GLU A 247 -9.51 6.51 -3.78
C GLU A 247 -9.59 5.73 -2.45
N PRO A 248 -10.64 5.92 -1.64
CA PRO A 248 -10.79 5.16 -0.40
C PRO A 248 -11.09 3.69 -0.67
N ASP A 249 -10.43 2.82 0.08
CA ASP A 249 -10.72 1.39 0.10
C ASP A 249 -12.15 1.13 0.62
N THR A 250 -12.64 -0.09 0.38
CA THR A 250 -13.93 -0.51 0.90
C THR A 250 -13.85 -0.75 2.41
N ASP A 251 -14.77 -0.15 3.16
CA ASP A 251 -14.96 -0.42 4.58
C ASP A 251 -15.79 -1.71 4.74
N PHE A 252 -15.11 -2.83 4.92
CA PHE A 252 -15.74 -4.15 5.04
C PHE A 252 -16.41 -4.39 6.41
N ASP A 253 -16.27 -3.49 7.37
CA ASP A 253 -16.97 -3.57 8.65
C ASP A 253 -18.45 -3.18 8.51
N LEU A 254 -18.82 -2.49 7.43
CA LEU A 254 -20.19 -2.10 7.14
C LEU A 254 -21.01 -3.25 6.55
N ALA A 255 -22.17 -3.55 7.12
CA ALA A 255 -23.02 -4.67 6.73
C ALA A 255 -23.41 -4.66 5.24
N GLN A 256 -23.72 -3.48 4.68
CA GLN A 256 -24.04 -3.30 3.27
C GLN A 256 -22.87 -3.66 2.34
N ASN A 257 -21.62 -3.41 2.76
CA ASN A 257 -20.46 -3.77 1.98
C ASN A 257 -20.14 -5.27 2.08
N GLN A 258 -20.48 -5.93 3.19
CA GLN A 258 -20.44 -7.38 3.30
C GLN A 258 -21.49 -8.06 2.40
N GLU A 259 -22.67 -7.47 2.26
CA GLU A 259 -23.67 -7.93 1.29
C GLU A 259 -23.19 -7.76 -0.15
N TRP A 260 -22.56 -6.64 -0.46
CA TRP A 260 -21.93 -6.42 -1.76
C TRP A 260 -20.87 -7.50 -2.09
N VAL A 261 -20.05 -7.92 -1.12
CA VAL A 261 -19.11 -9.05 -1.30
C VAL A 261 -19.85 -10.36 -1.61
N ARG A 262 -20.97 -10.65 -0.92
CA ARG A 262 -21.78 -11.82 -1.24
C ARG A 262 -22.30 -11.81 -2.68
N ASN A 263 -22.70 -10.63 -3.17
CA ASN A 263 -23.17 -10.46 -4.54
C ASN A 263 -22.03 -10.67 -5.57
N ILE A 264 -20.79 -10.21 -5.27
CA ILE A 264 -19.61 -10.51 -6.08
C ILE A 264 -19.40 -12.02 -6.18
N PHE A 265 -19.43 -12.72 -5.05
CA PHE A 265 -19.24 -14.17 -5.04
C PHE A 265 -20.34 -14.92 -5.79
N ALA A 266 -21.60 -14.52 -5.63
CA ALA A 266 -22.73 -15.11 -6.36
C ALA A 266 -22.58 -14.98 -7.89
N LYS A 267 -21.99 -13.88 -8.37
CA LYS A 267 -21.75 -13.63 -9.80
C LYS A 267 -20.52 -14.38 -10.34
N TRP A 268 -19.42 -14.39 -9.60
CA TRP A 268 -18.10 -14.77 -10.12
C TRP A 268 -17.65 -16.18 -9.74
N LYS A 269 -18.17 -16.76 -8.65
CA LYS A 269 -17.91 -18.15 -8.32
C LYS A 269 -18.72 -19.03 -9.25
N LYS A 270 -18.06 -19.52 -10.32
CA LYS A 270 -18.69 -20.38 -11.33
C LYS A 270 -18.88 -21.81 -10.80
N SER A 271 -19.75 -22.55 -11.45
CA SER A 271 -19.94 -23.99 -11.25
C SER A 271 -19.49 -24.77 -12.49
N PRO A 272 -19.24 -26.09 -12.38
CA PRO A 272 -18.91 -26.93 -13.55
C PRO A 272 -19.99 -26.95 -14.62
N ALA A 273 -21.23 -26.59 -14.27
CA ALA A 273 -22.36 -26.54 -15.22
C ALA A 273 -22.41 -25.23 -16.04
N ASP A 274 -21.68 -24.19 -15.61
CA ASP A 274 -21.68 -22.89 -16.30
C ASP A 274 -20.82 -22.97 -17.57
N SER A 275 -21.36 -22.49 -18.67
CA SER A 275 -20.58 -22.36 -19.92
C SER A 275 -19.60 -21.19 -19.79
N PRO A 276 -18.29 -21.40 -20.09
CA PRO A 276 -17.32 -20.34 -20.02
C PRO A 276 -17.56 -19.25 -21.07
N GLU A 277 -17.45 -17.98 -20.67
CA GLU A 277 -17.48 -16.85 -21.60
C GLU A 277 -16.26 -16.89 -22.54
N ILE A 278 -16.48 -16.63 -23.82
CA ILE A 278 -15.40 -16.50 -24.80
C ILE A 278 -15.05 -15.03 -24.96
N ILE A 279 -13.84 -14.67 -24.54
CA ILE A 279 -13.27 -13.33 -24.68
C ILE A 279 -12.54 -13.24 -26.03
N PRO A 280 -12.96 -12.32 -26.92
CA PRO A 280 -12.31 -12.13 -28.22
C PRO A 280 -10.96 -11.41 -28.10
N LEU A 281 -10.21 -11.40 -29.20
CA LEU A 281 -9.06 -10.52 -29.43
C LEU A 281 -9.55 -9.20 -30.03
N GLN A 282 -9.00 -8.08 -29.60
CA GLN A 282 -9.27 -6.75 -30.16
C GLN A 282 -8.04 -6.30 -30.97
N ILE A 283 -8.22 -6.06 -32.28
CA ILE A 283 -7.18 -5.59 -33.21
C ILE A 283 -7.64 -4.25 -33.78
N GLY A 284 -7.19 -3.13 -33.19
CA GLY A 284 -7.78 -1.83 -33.49
C GLY A 284 -9.30 -1.85 -33.29
N ALA A 285 -10.08 -1.41 -34.25
CA ALA A 285 -11.55 -1.44 -34.21
C ALA A 285 -12.18 -2.84 -34.40
N GLU A 286 -11.41 -3.82 -34.89
CA GLU A 286 -11.90 -5.14 -35.22
C GLU A 286 -11.88 -6.10 -34.02
N THR A 287 -12.98 -6.85 -33.83
CA THR A 287 -13.11 -7.88 -32.81
C THR A 287 -13.02 -9.27 -33.44
N VAL A 288 -12.07 -10.12 -33.02
CA VAL A 288 -11.78 -11.41 -33.64
C VAL A 288 -11.85 -12.52 -32.58
N VAL A 289 -12.65 -13.55 -32.87
CA VAL A 289 -12.64 -14.80 -32.09
C VAL A 289 -11.70 -15.79 -32.79
N CYS A 290 -10.61 -16.16 -32.09
CA CYS A 290 -9.60 -17.08 -32.62
C CYS A 290 -9.94 -18.53 -32.26
N GLU A 291 -9.49 -19.49 -33.11
CA GLU A 291 -9.57 -20.92 -32.79
C GLU A 291 -8.67 -21.26 -31.59
N LYS A 292 -7.45 -20.71 -31.55
CA LYS A 292 -6.53 -20.87 -30.43
C LYS A 292 -6.97 -20.00 -29.27
N ARG A 293 -7.32 -20.64 -28.14
CA ARG A 293 -7.79 -19.97 -26.92
C ARG A 293 -7.08 -20.50 -25.69
N HIS A 294 -6.94 -19.65 -24.68
CA HIS A 294 -6.42 -20.02 -23.36
C HIS A 294 -7.57 -20.13 -22.37
N LYS A 295 -7.63 -21.23 -21.63
CA LYS A 295 -8.64 -21.50 -20.58
C LYS A 295 -8.16 -20.96 -19.25
N TYR A 296 -9.07 -20.31 -18.52
CA TYR A 296 -8.83 -19.77 -17.18
C TYR A 296 -9.61 -20.56 -16.17
N MET A 297 -8.88 -21.26 -15.30
CA MET A 297 -9.45 -22.18 -14.30
C MET A 297 -9.50 -21.52 -12.92
N ASP A 298 -10.57 -21.74 -12.18
CA ASP A 298 -10.67 -21.36 -10.77
C ASP A 298 -9.92 -22.35 -9.88
N ARG A 299 -8.75 -21.94 -9.40
CA ARG A 299 -7.87 -22.77 -8.56
C ARG A 299 -8.37 -22.92 -7.12
N CYS A 300 -9.40 -22.17 -6.75
CA CYS A 300 -10.00 -22.21 -5.42
C CYS A 300 -11.10 -23.27 -5.29
N GLN A 301 -11.44 -23.93 -6.39
CA GLN A 301 -12.45 -24.98 -6.43
C GLN A 301 -11.81 -26.33 -6.74
N ASP A 302 -12.27 -27.38 -6.05
CA ASP A 302 -11.70 -28.72 -6.20
C ASP A 302 -11.91 -29.34 -7.58
N ASP A 303 -12.93 -28.91 -8.34
CA ASP A 303 -13.36 -29.48 -9.61
C ASP A 303 -12.83 -28.75 -10.85
N GLU A 304 -11.78 -27.93 -10.72
CA GLU A 304 -11.16 -27.21 -11.84
C GLU A 304 -12.16 -26.51 -12.78
N VAL A 305 -12.96 -25.62 -12.24
CA VAL A 305 -14.00 -24.89 -12.98
C VAL A 305 -13.38 -23.91 -13.97
N CYS A 306 -13.79 -23.98 -15.25
CA CYS A 306 -13.40 -23.01 -16.26
C CYS A 306 -14.21 -21.71 -16.13
N VAL A 307 -13.54 -20.60 -15.80
CA VAL A 307 -14.15 -19.27 -15.62
C VAL A 307 -14.47 -18.63 -16.98
N CYS A 308 -13.51 -18.64 -17.90
CA CYS A 308 -13.64 -18.11 -19.27
C CYS A 308 -12.55 -18.67 -20.18
N GLU A 309 -12.70 -18.44 -21.48
CA GLU A 309 -11.68 -18.69 -22.49
C GLU A 309 -11.33 -17.37 -23.20
N MET A 310 -10.06 -17.12 -23.50
CA MET A 310 -9.65 -15.90 -24.20
C MET A 310 -8.88 -16.22 -25.48
N SER A 311 -9.24 -15.55 -26.57
CA SER A 311 -8.59 -15.68 -27.89
C SER A 311 -7.12 -15.27 -27.82
N GLN A 312 -6.24 -16.09 -28.42
CA GLN A 312 -4.78 -15.88 -28.39
C GLN A 312 -4.31 -15.46 -29.78
N ALA A 313 -3.55 -14.38 -29.87
CA ALA A 313 -3.00 -13.85 -31.07
C ALA A 313 -1.82 -14.69 -31.61
N ASP A 314 -1.81 -14.89 -32.93
CA ASP A 314 -0.65 -15.39 -33.68
C ASP A 314 0.32 -14.25 -34.07
N ALA A 315 1.44 -14.61 -34.70
CA ALA A 315 2.46 -13.65 -35.12
C ALA A 315 1.94 -12.64 -36.17
N GLY A 316 1.06 -13.06 -37.09
CA GLY A 316 0.48 -12.18 -38.09
C GLY A 316 -0.47 -11.15 -37.50
N GLN A 317 -1.28 -11.58 -36.54
CA GLN A 317 -2.15 -10.68 -35.76
C GLN A 317 -1.36 -9.69 -34.89
N VAL A 318 -0.25 -10.14 -34.31
CA VAL A 318 0.66 -9.25 -33.55
C VAL A 318 1.28 -8.21 -34.48
N MET A 319 1.70 -8.55 -35.70
CA MET A 319 2.22 -7.58 -36.65
C MET A 319 1.16 -6.52 -37.04
N LYS A 320 -0.11 -6.91 -37.23
CA LYS A 320 -1.21 -5.98 -37.47
C LYS A 320 -1.45 -5.03 -36.28
N ILE A 321 -1.39 -5.54 -35.04
CA ILE A 321 -1.48 -4.74 -33.82
C ILE A 321 -0.37 -3.69 -33.74
N LEU A 322 0.88 -4.09 -34.04
CA LEU A 322 2.04 -3.20 -34.08
C LEU A 322 1.88 -2.10 -35.15
N GLU A 323 1.44 -2.46 -36.34
CA GLU A 323 1.21 -1.52 -37.44
C GLU A 323 0.14 -0.47 -37.09
N ILE A 324 -0.97 -0.89 -36.48
CA ILE A 324 -2.04 0.02 -36.03
C ILE A 324 -1.52 0.96 -34.95
N ALA A 325 -0.81 0.44 -33.94
CA ALA A 325 -0.25 1.26 -32.86
C ALA A 325 0.79 2.27 -33.38
N GLU A 326 1.62 1.89 -34.35
CA GLU A 326 2.63 2.76 -34.96
C GLU A 326 1.98 3.88 -35.78
N LYS A 327 0.96 3.53 -36.62
CA LYS A 327 0.25 4.50 -37.48
C LYS A 327 -0.64 5.46 -36.71
N ASP A 328 -1.18 5.05 -35.53
CA ASP A 328 -2.13 5.82 -34.74
C ASP A 328 -3.30 6.40 -35.57
N PRO A 329 -4.11 5.57 -36.25
CA PRO A 329 -5.16 6.03 -37.15
C PRO A 329 -6.24 6.86 -36.43
N ALA A 330 -6.41 6.66 -35.11
CA ALA A 330 -7.33 7.45 -34.29
C ALA A 330 -6.78 8.82 -33.88
N GLY A 331 -5.47 9.08 -34.08
CA GLY A 331 -4.84 10.37 -33.80
C GLY A 331 -4.66 10.67 -32.33
N TRP A 332 -4.51 9.66 -31.46
CA TRP A 332 -4.30 9.83 -30.01
C TRP A 332 -3.10 10.73 -29.69
N ARG A 333 -2.01 10.62 -30.45
CA ARG A 333 -0.80 11.46 -30.31
C ARG A 333 -1.05 12.94 -30.52
N LYS A 334 -2.14 13.31 -31.18
CA LYS A 334 -2.51 14.72 -31.45
C LYS A 334 -3.43 15.30 -30.39
N THR A 335 -3.95 14.49 -29.46
CA THR A 335 -4.80 14.98 -28.38
C THR A 335 -3.99 15.84 -27.42
N THR A 336 -4.64 16.83 -26.82
CA THR A 336 -4.04 17.68 -25.80
C THR A 336 -3.95 16.95 -24.45
N LEU A 337 -3.04 17.37 -23.57
CA LEU A 337 -2.97 16.83 -22.23
C LEU A 337 -4.28 17.04 -21.46
N GLN A 338 -4.99 18.14 -21.72
CA GLN A 338 -6.27 18.42 -21.06
C GLN A 338 -7.37 17.45 -21.50
N GLU A 339 -7.43 17.07 -22.77
CA GLU A 339 -8.34 16.05 -23.27
C GLU A 339 -8.02 14.69 -22.65
N ARG A 340 -6.74 14.29 -22.63
CA ARG A 340 -6.29 13.04 -21.99
C ARG A 340 -6.60 13.04 -20.49
N HIS A 341 -6.44 14.15 -19.80
CA HIS A 341 -6.77 14.28 -18.38
C HIS A 341 -8.27 14.00 -18.11
N LYS A 342 -9.17 14.57 -18.91
CA LYS A 342 -10.62 14.31 -18.81
C LYS A 342 -10.96 12.84 -19.05
N ILE A 343 -10.37 12.25 -20.10
CA ILE A 343 -10.58 10.84 -20.46
C ILE A 343 -10.07 9.91 -19.35
N MET A 344 -8.90 10.19 -18.76
CA MET A 344 -8.34 9.37 -17.69
C MET A 344 -9.17 9.46 -16.40
N TYR A 345 -9.74 10.63 -16.06
CA TYR A 345 -10.67 10.75 -14.93
C TYR A 345 -11.97 9.99 -15.19
N GLU A 346 -12.49 10.00 -16.42
CA GLU A 346 -13.65 9.17 -16.77
C GLU A 346 -13.31 7.67 -16.71
N ALA A 347 -12.12 7.26 -17.16
CA ALA A 347 -11.65 5.90 -17.01
C ALA A 347 -11.56 5.49 -15.53
N ALA A 348 -11.06 6.37 -14.66
CA ALA A 348 -11.05 6.17 -13.22
C ALA A 348 -12.47 5.95 -12.65
N ASN A 349 -13.45 6.74 -13.11
CA ASN A 349 -14.85 6.59 -12.71
C ASN A 349 -15.41 5.23 -13.17
N ARG A 350 -15.13 4.81 -14.42
CA ARG A 350 -15.53 3.50 -14.95
C ARG A 350 -14.90 2.35 -14.17
N LEU A 351 -13.63 2.45 -13.78
CA LEU A 351 -12.98 1.47 -12.90
C LEU A 351 -13.70 1.38 -11.55
N GLY A 352 -14.12 2.51 -10.99
CA GLY A 352 -14.92 2.56 -9.76
C GLY A 352 -16.29 1.88 -9.90
N GLU A 353 -16.98 2.08 -11.03
CA GLU A 353 -18.25 1.40 -11.36
C GLU A 353 -18.06 -0.13 -11.49
N MET A 354 -16.93 -0.56 -12.07
CA MET A 354 -16.59 -1.97 -12.31
C MET A 354 -15.83 -2.64 -11.14
N ARG A 355 -15.65 -1.95 -10.01
CA ARG A 355 -14.86 -2.45 -8.86
C ARG A 355 -15.22 -3.88 -8.47
N GLY A 356 -16.49 -4.19 -8.31
CA GLY A 356 -16.96 -5.54 -7.95
C GLY A 356 -16.60 -6.61 -8.99
N ASP A 357 -16.72 -6.29 -10.28
CA ASP A 357 -16.37 -7.21 -11.36
C ASP A 357 -14.86 -7.45 -11.47
N LEU A 358 -14.06 -6.40 -11.30
CA LEU A 358 -12.60 -6.53 -11.27
C LEU A 358 -12.14 -7.41 -10.10
N ILE A 359 -12.69 -7.18 -8.89
CA ILE A 359 -12.40 -8.01 -7.71
C ILE A 359 -12.82 -9.46 -7.94
N GLY A 360 -14.04 -9.68 -8.39
CA GLY A 360 -14.57 -11.02 -8.66
C GLY A 360 -13.74 -11.79 -9.70
N CYS A 361 -13.34 -11.12 -10.77
CA CYS A 361 -12.44 -11.70 -11.76
C CYS A 361 -11.07 -12.05 -11.16
N MET A 362 -10.47 -11.16 -10.36
CA MET A 362 -9.21 -11.43 -9.67
C MET A 362 -9.33 -12.63 -8.72
N CYS A 363 -10.42 -12.73 -7.95
CA CYS A 363 -10.69 -13.90 -7.12
C CYS A 363 -10.70 -15.18 -7.94
N ALA A 364 -11.45 -15.18 -9.05
CA ALA A 364 -11.68 -16.37 -9.87
C ALA A 364 -10.41 -16.83 -10.61
N VAL A 365 -9.65 -15.93 -11.26
CA VAL A 365 -8.55 -16.32 -12.15
C VAL A 365 -7.17 -16.31 -11.51
N THR A 366 -6.95 -15.47 -10.47
CA THR A 366 -5.64 -15.36 -9.82
C THR A 366 -5.61 -15.87 -8.37
N GLY A 367 -6.77 -16.16 -7.79
CA GLY A 367 -6.84 -16.57 -6.39
C GLY A 367 -6.54 -15.44 -5.40
N LYS A 368 -6.79 -14.19 -5.77
CA LYS A 368 -6.60 -13.02 -4.93
C LYS A 368 -7.80 -12.82 -4.00
N THR A 369 -7.59 -12.55 -2.72
CA THR A 369 -8.70 -12.30 -1.79
C THR A 369 -9.42 -10.98 -2.11
N VAL A 370 -10.68 -10.85 -1.67
CA VAL A 370 -11.48 -9.63 -1.91
C VAL A 370 -10.77 -8.39 -1.37
N VAL A 371 -10.20 -8.46 -0.17
CA VAL A 371 -9.50 -7.33 0.48
C VAL A 371 -8.28 -6.90 -0.33
N GLU A 372 -7.47 -7.85 -0.80
CA GLU A 372 -6.30 -7.57 -1.64
C GLU A 372 -6.72 -7.03 -3.03
N GLY A 373 -7.82 -7.53 -3.59
CA GLY A 373 -8.38 -7.05 -4.86
C GLY A 373 -8.95 -5.64 -4.76
N ASP A 374 -9.59 -5.31 -3.65
CA ASP A 374 -10.18 -3.99 -3.43
C ASP A 374 -9.14 -2.87 -3.42
N VAL A 375 -8.05 -3.05 -2.64
CA VAL A 375 -6.91 -2.12 -2.58
C VAL A 375 -6.29 -1.94 -3.98
N GLU A 376 -6.22 -3.01 -4.75
CA GLU A 376 -5.64 -2.96 -6.10
C GLU A 376 -6.50 -2.17 -7.09
N VAL A 377 -7.83 -2.24 -6.99
CA VAL A 377 -8.72 -1.40 -7.79
C VAL A 377 -8.59 0.07 -7.39
N SER A 378 -8.49 0.37 -6.08
CA SER A 378 -8.22 1.74 -5.59
C SER A 378 -6.91 2.29 -6.18
N GLU A 379 -5.84 1.50 -6.17
CA GLU A 379 -4.55 1.88 -6.75
C GLU A 379 -4.64 2.11 -8.27
N GLY A 380 -5.39 1.28 -9.00
CA GLY A 380 -5.64 1.47 -10.44
C GLY A 380 -6.38 2.78 -10.74
N ILE A 381 -7.38 3.13 -9.93
CA ILE A 381 -8.10 4.41 -10.00
C ILE A 381 -7.13 5.58 -9.73
N ASP A 382 -6.28 5.44 -8.73
CA ASP A 382 -5.29 6.44 -8.36
C ASP A 382 -4.29 6.69 -9.49
N TYR A 383 -3.77 5.65 -10.15
CA TYR A 383 -2.92 5.82 -11.32
C TYR A 383 -3.61 6.59 -12.45
N ALA A 384 -4.88 6.27 -12.73
CA ALA A 384 -5.63 6.94 -13.79
C ALA A 384 -5.81 8.44 -13.51
N ARG A 385 -5.98 8.84 -12.26
CA ARG A 385 -6.07 10.26 -11.85
C ARG A 385 -4.70 10.95 -11.77
N PHE A 386 -3.68 10.24 -11.26
CA PHE A 386 -2.41 10.85 -10.91
C PHE A 386 -1.53 11.19 -12.10
N TYR A 387 -1.35 10.28 -13.06
CA TYR A 387 -0.32 10.44 -14.07
C TYR A 387 -0.58 11.59 -15.05
N THR A 388 -1.84 11.89 -15.39
CA THR A 388 -2.14 13.09 -16.17
C THR A 388 -1.96 14.37 -15.34
N THR A 389 -2.23 14.33 -14.04
CA THR A 389 -1.95 15.44 -13.14
C THR A 389 -0.43 15.66 -12.99
N SER A 390 0.36 14.60 -12.85
CA SER A 390 1.82 14.72 -12.76
C SER A 390 2.46 15.21 -14.06
N MET A 391 1.89 14.90 -15.22
CA MET A 391 2.38 15.42 -16.51
C MET A 391 2.20 16.93 -16.67
N LYS A 392 1.22 17.55 -16.01
CA LYS A 392 0.99 19.00 -16.09
C LYS A 392 2.21 19.80 -15.66
N GLN A 393 2.93 19.34 -14.61
CA GLN A 393 4.13 20.01 -14.10
C GLN A 393 5.26 20.13 -15.15
N PHE A 394 5.32 19.21 -16.13
CA PHE A 394 6.26 19.30 -17.24
C PHE A 394 5.70 20.10 -18.43
N ALA A 395 4.41 19.91 -18.75
CA ALA A 395 3.75 20.59 -19.84
C ALA A 395 3.60 22.11 -19.62
N GLU A 396 3.62 22.55 -18.36
CA GLU A 396 3.54 23.97 -17.97
C GLU A 396 4.91 24.67 -17.93
N LEU A 397 6.02 23.94 -18.14
CA LEU A 397 7.34 24.57 -18.23
C LEU A 397 7.42 25.47 -19.47
N PRO A 398 7.82 26.76 -19.33
CA PRO A 398 7.67 27.77 -20.40
C PRO A 398 8.52 27.49 -21.63
N ASP A 399 9.74 26.97 -21.42
CA ASP A 399 10.77 26.85 -22.46
C ASP A 399 11.03 25.38 -22.88
N VAL A 400 10.09 24.48 -22.57
CA VAL A 400 10.20 23.04 -22.83
C VAL A 400 9.12 22.59 -23.78
N ASP A 401 9.49 21.82 -24.81
CA ASP A 401 8.57 21.08 -25.67
C ASP A 401 8.51 19.61 -25.27
N ILE A 402 7.30 19.06 -25.24
CA ILE A 402 7.04 17.65 -24.91
C ILE A 402 6.35 16.96 -26.09
N ALA A 403 6.91 15.86 -26.53
CA ALA A 403 6.35 15.05 -27.60
C ALA A 403 6.26 13.56 -27.22
N PRO A 404 5.23 12.82 -27.67
CA PRO A 404 5.16 11.38 -27.44
C PRO A 404 6.35 10.66 -28.09
N LYS A 405 6.80 9.56 -27.46
CA LYS A 405 7.82 8.67 -28.05
C LYS A 405 7.30 7.84 -29.22
N GLY A 406 6.01 7.48 -29.18
CA GLY A 406 5.40 6.63 -30.18
C GLY A 406 4.60 5.46 -29.59
N THR A 407 4.98 4.22 -29.85
CA THR A 407 4.31 3.05 -29.29
C THR A 407 5.05 2.55 -28.05
N ILE A 408 4.34 2.39 -26.95
CA ILE A 408 4.85 1.83 -25.70
C ILE A 408 4.31 0.40 -25.52
N LEU A 409 5.19 -0.54 -25.24
CA LEU A 409 4.82 -1.91 -24.88
C LEU A 409 4.82 -2.08 -23.37
N VAL A 410 3.67 -2.45 -22.79
CA VAL A 410 3.53 -2.75 -21.35
C VAL A 410 3.43 -4.26 -21.17
N ILE A 411 4.37 -4.84 -20.42
CA ILE A 411 4.37 -6.25 -20.03
C ILE A 411 4.17 -6.32 -18.53
N SER A 412 3.02 -6.86 -18.10
CA SER A 412 2.61 -6.80 -16.69
C SER A 412 2.53 -8.18 -16.03
N PRO A 413 2.67 -8.22 -14.68
CA PRO A 413 2.67 -9.47 -13.92
C PRO A 413 1.24 -9.96 -13.64
N TRP A 414 1.16 -11.11 -12.96
CA TRP A 414 -0.11 -11.72 -12.57
C TRP A 414 -0.49 -11.45 -11.10
N ASN A 415 0.46 -11.09 -10.25
CA ASN A 415 0.24 -10.91 -8.81
C ASN A 415 -0.42 -9.59 -8.43
N PHE A 416 -0.31 -8.58 -9.30
CA PHE A 416 -1.06 -7.33 -9.28
C PHE A 416 -1.68 -7.11 -10.68
N PRO A 417 -2.71 -7.89 -11.03
CA PRO A 417 -3.23 -7.97 -12.41
C PRO A 417 -4.06 -6.76 -12.83
N CYS A 418 -4.42 -5.87 -11.90
CA CYS A 418 -5.21 -4.67 -12.14
C CYS A 418 -4.35 -3.41 -12.06
N ALA A 419 -3.78 -3.10 -10.90
CA ALA A 419 -3.09 -1.83 -10.64
C ALA A 419 -1.84 -1.63 -11.49
N ILE A 420 -0.93 -2.61 -11.52
CA ILE A 420 0.35 -2.46 -12.24
C ILE A 420 0.14 -2.27 -13.75
N PRO A 421 -0.66 -3.08 -14.47
CA PRO A 421 -0.91 -2.81 -15.89
C PRO A 421 -1.64 -1.48 -16.11
N ILE A 422 -2.59 -1.09 -15.28
CA ILE A 422 -3.23 0.23 -15.37
C ILE A 422 -2.17 1.34 -15.23
N GLY A 423 -1.28 1.26 -14.23
CA GLY A 423 -0.19 2.21 -14.08
C GLY A 423 0.68 2.33 -15.33
N GLY A 424 1.07 1.20 -15.94
CA GLY A 424 1.87 1.20 -17.16
C GLY A 424 1.15 1.80 -18.37
N ILE A 425 -0.12 1.43 -18.61
CA ILE A 425 -0.88 1.97 -19.75
C ILE A 425 -1.19 3.45 -19.58
N VAL A 426 -1.56 3.89 -18.37
CA VAL A 426 -1.86 5.32 -18.12
C VAL A 426 -0.60 6.17 -18.24
N ALA A 427 0.56 5.69 -17.78
CA ALA A 427 1.82 6.41 -17.96
C ALA A 427 2.15 6.63 -19.44
N GLY A 428 1.95 5.62 -20.30
CA GLY A 428 2.11 5.74 -21.74
C GLY A 428 1.08 6.68 -22.38
N LEU A 429 -0.21 6.47 -22.07
CA LEU A 429 -1.32 7.27 -22.63
C LEU A 429 -1.28 8.74 -22.21
N ALA A 430 -0.89 9.05 -20.95
CA ALA A 430 -0.75 10.42 -20.45
C ALA A 430 0.30 11.21 -21.25
N GLY A 431 1.38 10.55 -21.69
CA GLY A 431 2.38 11.12 -22.58
C GLY A 431 1.93 11.26 -24.04
N GLY A 432 0.71 10.83 -24.40
CA GLY A 432 0.19 10.85 -25.75
C GLY A 432 0.69 9.68 -26.63
N ASN A 433 1.25 8.64 -26.05
CA ASN A 433 1.70 7.46 -26.79
C ASN A 433 0.52 6.50 -27.05
N THR A 434 0.63 5.68 -28.07
CA THR A 434 -0.16 4.46 -28.21
C THR A 434 0.43 3.37 -27.33
N VAL A 435 -0.42 2.49 -26.80
CA VAL A 435 0.00 1.46 -25.85
C VAL A 435 -0.48 0.09 -26.29
N ILE A 436 0.44 -0.88 -26.29
CA ILE A 436 0.12 -2.31 -26.41
C ILE A 436 0.33 -2.93 -25.03
N LEU A 437 -0.73 -3.47 -24.43
CA LEU A 437 -0.66 -4.20 -23.18
C LEU A 437 -0.58 -5.71 -23.43
N LYS A 438 0.51 -6.32 -22.98
CA LYS A 438 0.65 -7.77 -22.89
C LYS A 438 0.62 -8.19 -21.42
N PRO A 439 -0.56 -8.53 -20.86
CA PRO A 439 -0.65 -9.00 -19.48
C PRO A 439 -0.04 -10.40 -19.32
N ALA A 440 0.28 -10.77 -18.10
CA ALA A 440 0.57 -12.17 -17.79
C ALA A 440 -0.64 -13.03 -18.23
N THR A 441 -0.37 -14.12 -18.94
CA THR A 441 -1.44 -14.94 -19.55
C THR A 441 -2.48 -15.38 -18.51
N VAL A 442 -2.06 -15.79 -17.32
CA VAL A 442 -2.97 -16.25 -16.26
C VAL A 442 -3.89 -15.17 -15.67
N ALA A 443 -3.64 -13.90 -15.97
CA ALA A 443 -4.40 -12.75 -15.45
C ALA A 443 -5.06 -11.90 -16.56
N ALA A 444 -5.00 -12.32 -17.81
CA ALA A 444 -5.46 -11.53 -18.94
C ALA A 444 -6.96 -11.19 -18.92
N PRO A 445 -7.89 -11.99 -18.35
CA PRO A 445 -9.30 -11.60 -18.22
C PRO A 445 -9.49 -10.31 -17.41
N VAL A 446 -8.68 -10.08 -16.38
CA VAL A 446 -8.69 -8.83 -15.59
C VAL A 446 -8.31 -7.64 -16.49
N ALA A 447 -7.26 -7.83 -17.30
CA ALA A 447 -6.81 -6.82 -18.26
C ALA A 447 -7.89 -6.47 -19.31
N TRP A 448 -8.62 -7.45 -19.78
CA TRP A 448 -9.74 -7.23 -20.69
C TRP A 448 -10.85 -6.39 -20.05
N LEU A 449 -11.19 -6.68 -18.79
CA LEU A 449 -12.24 -5.94 -18.08
C LEU A 449 -11.87 -4.47 -17.90
N PHE A 450 -10.68 -4.16 -17.38
CA PHE A 450 -10.31 -2.76 -17.22
C PHE A 450 -10.05 -2.04 -18.55
N ALA A 451 -9.60 -2.74 -19.61
CA ALA A 451 -9.46 -2.12 -20.92
C ALA A 451 -10.81 -1.62 -21.46
N LYS A 452 -11.91 -2.35 -21.21
CA LYS A 452 -13.26 -1.86 -21.51
C LYS A 452 -13.56 -0.52 -20.82
N ALA A 453 -13.18 -0.37 -19.55
CA ALA A 453 -13.35 0.88 -18.82
C ALA A 453 -12.65 2.06 -19.52
N PHE A 454 -11.44 1.84 -20.06
CA PHE A 454 -10.71 2.86 -20.82
C PHE A 454 -11.34 3.16 -22.17
N TRP A 455 -11.75 2.13 -22.92
CA TRP A 455 -12.43 2.31 -24.21
C TRP A 455 -13.77 3.03 -24.04
N ASP A 456 -14.57 2.66 -23.05
CA ASP A 456 -15.85 3.29 -22.74
C ASP A 456 -15.69 4.74 -22.23
N ALA A 457 -14.52 5.08 -21.66
CA ALA A 457 -14.16 6.44 -21.27
C ALA A 457 -13.70 7.33 -22.45
N GLY A 458 -13.47 6.75 -23.63
CA GLY A 458 -13.08 7.48 -24.83
C GLY A 458 -11.63 7.26 -25.31
N VAL A 459 -10.89 6.33 -24.69
CA VAL A 459 -9.60 5.90 -25.27
C VAL A 459 -9.85 5.08 -26.52
N PRO A 460 -9.34 5.46 -27.70
CA PRO A 460 -9.52 4.66 -28.92
C PRO A 460 -8.92 3.26 -28.78
N LYS A 461 -9.59 2.25 -29.31
CA LYS A 461 -9.10 0.87 -29.31
C LYS A 461 -7.78 0.70 -30.05
N GLU A 462 -7.52 1.56 -31.02
CA GLU A 462 -6.25 1.67 -31.77
C GLU A 462 -5.13 2.22 -30.90
N ALA A 463 -5.45 3.08 -29.91
CA ALA A 463 -4.49 3.69 -28.99
C ALA A 463 -4.17 2.80 -27.79
N LEU A 464 -5.12 1.94 -27.37
CA LEU A 464 -4.92 0.95 -26.32
C LEU A 464 -5.34 -0.43 -26.81
N GLN A 465 -4.38 -1.30 -27.06
CA GLN A 465 -4.61 -2.67 -27.51
C GLN A 465 -4.17 -3.68 -26.45
N VAL A 466 -4.96 -4.72 -26.20
CA VAL A 466 -4.66 -5.80 -25.24
C VAL A 466 -4.45 -7.09 -26.00
N VAL A 467 -3.31 -7.76 -25.76
CA VAL A 467 -2.95 -8.97 -26.48
C VAL A 467 -2.39 -10.06 -25.57
N ILE A 468 -2.86 -11.29 -25.73
CA ILE A 468 -2.18 -12.49 -25.23
C ILE A 468 -1.58 -13.27 -26.39
N THR A 469 -0.36 -13.74 -26.22
CA THR A 469 0.40 -14.42 -27.27
C THR A 469 1.17 -15.62 -26.70
N ASP A 470 1.70 -16.47 -27.58
CA ASP A 470 2.74 -17.44 -27.23
C ASP A 470 4.14 -16.78 -27.21
N ARG A 471 5.18 -17.60 -26.99
CA ARG A 471 6.56 -17.12 -26.91
C ARG A 471 7.10 -16.56 -28.22
N GLU A 472 6.70 -17.12 -29.35
CA GLU A 472 7.18 -16.69 -30.67
C GLU A 472 6.60 -15.32 -31.03
N ALA A 473 5.29 -15.15 -30.89
CA ALA A 473 4.64 -13.90 -31.11
C ALA A 473 5.04 -12.82 -30.06
N LEU A 474 5.37 -13.20 -28.82
CA LEU A 474 5.96 -12.28 -27.83
C LEU A 474 7.32 -11.74 -28.29
N LYS A 475 8.16 -12.57 -28.90
CA LYS A 475 9.46 -12.14 -29.44
C LYS A 475 9.26 -11.07 -30.52
N VAL A 476 8.25 -11.24 -31.39
CA VAL A 476 7.89 -10.21 -32.38
C VAL A 476 7.57 -8.88 -31.71
N LEU A 477 6.77 -8.87 -30.62
CA LEU A 477 6.45 -7.65 -29.88
C LEU A 477 7.69 -6.97 -29.27
N THR A 478 8.56 -7.75 -28.62
CA THR A 478 9.68 -7.20 -27.85
C THR A 478 10.84 -6.74 -28.74
N THR A 479 10.93 -7.19 -29.99
CA THR A 479 11.99 -6.81 -30.92
C THR A 479 11.54 -5.90 -32.07
N ALA A 480 10.24 -5.51 -32.10
CA ALA A 480 9.70 -4.67 -33.16
C ALA A 480 10.25 -3.24 -33.11
N PRO A 481 10.77 -2.69 -34.23
CA PRO A 481 11.23 -1.29 -34.31
C PRO A 481 10.13 -0.26 -34.03
N ALA A 482 8.87 -0.63 -34.20
CA ALA A 482 7.70 0.19 -33.87
C ALA A 482 7.60 0.49 -32.37
N VAL A 483 8.10 -0.42 -31.51
CA VAL A 483 8.12 -0.24 -30.04
C VAL A 483 9.26 0.69 -29.66
N LYS A 484 8.91 1.85 -29.07
CA LYS A 484 9.86 2.90 -28.70
C LYS A 484 10.29 2.87 -27.23
N HIS A 485 9.55 2.18 -26.39
CA HIS A 485 9.88 1.95 -24.99
C HIS A 485 9.14 0.72 -24.46
N ILE A 486 9.78 -0.03 -23.58
CA ILE A 486 9.16 -1.18 -22.91
C ILE A 486 9.03 -0.89 -21.42
N ILE A 487 7.82 -1.04 -20.89
CA ILE A 487 7.54 -1.04 -19.45
C ILE A 487 7.32 -2.50 -19.04
N LEU A 488 8.16 -3.01 -18.15
CA LEU A 488 8.06 -4.39 -17.66
C LEU A 488 7.90 -4.41 -16.15
N THR A 489 6.96 -5.19 -15.66
CA THR A 489 7.00 -5.68 -14.28
C THR A 489 6.96 -7.21 -14.32
N GLY A 490 8.01 -7.86 -13.77
CA GLY A 490 8.14 -9.31 -13.87
C GLY A 490 9.44 -9.85 -13.29
N GLY A 491 9.83 -11.05 -13.71
CA GLY A 491 11.07 -11.67 -13.24
C GLY A 491 12.34 -11.03 -13.82
N THR A 492 13.42 -10.97 -13.04
CA THR A 492 14.72 -10.43 -13.43
C THR A 492 15.25 -11.08 -14.72
N ASP A 493 15.15 -12.39 -14.86
CA ASP A 493 15.57 -13.10 -16.07
C ASP A 493 14.80 -12.60 -17.33
N THR A 494 13.54 -12.23 -17.17
CA THR A 494 12.72 -11.69 -18.27
C THR A 494 13.23 -10.31 -18.69
N ALA A 495 13.55 -9.45 -17.72
CA ALA A 495 14.11 -8.13 -17.99
C ALA A 495 15.46 -8.23 -18.72
N GLN A 496 16.35 -9.07 -18.24
CA GLN A 496 17.66 -9.32 -18.86
C GLN A 496 17.54 -9.90 -20.27
N ASN A 497 16.62 -10.84 -20.51
CA ASN A 497 16.39 -11.42 -21.83
C ASN A 497 15.85 -10.38 -22.81
N ILE A 498 14.94 -9.51 -22.39
CA ILE A 498 14.41 -8.42 -23.24
C ILE A 498 15.55 -7.43 -23.56
N ALA A 499 16.29 -6.98 -22.54
CA ALA A 499 17.39 -6.04 -22.74
C ALA A 499 18.45 -6.57 -23.72
N ARG A 500 18.80 -7.86 -23.61
CA ARG A 500 19.80 -8.51 -24.51
C ARG A 500 19.25 -8.75 -25.91
N SER A 501 17.96 -9.02 -26.07
CA SER A 501 17.36 -9.28 -27.39
C SER A 501 17.03 -7.99 -28.17
N ASN A 502 16.92 -6.87 -27.48
CA ASN A 502 16.64 -5.54 -28.09
C ASN A 502 17.33 -4.43 -27.28
N PRO A 503 18.68 -4.39 -27.30
CA PRO A 503 19.48 -3.57 -26.39
C PRO A 503 19.33 -2.05 -26.61
N ALA A 504 18.95 -1.61 -27.82
CA ALA A 504 18.76 -0.20 -28.14
C ALA A 504 17.35 0.34 -27.74
N THR A 505 16.36 -0.53 -27.50
CA THR A 505 15.05 -0.09 -27.05
C THR A 505 15.07 0.19 -25.53
N PRO A 506 14.75 1.40 -25.07
CA PRO A 506 14.70 1.71 -23.66
C PRO A 506 13.78 0.78 -22.88
N LEU A 507 14.27 0.24 -21.78
CA LEU A 507 13.55 -0.64 -20.86
C LEU A 507 13.42 0.02 -19.48
N SER A 508 12.21 0.23 -19.02
CA SER A 508 11.90 0.53 -17.62
C SER A 508 11.30 -0.71 -16.99
N ALA A 509 12.06 -1.38 -16.13
CA ALA A 509 11.57 -2.61 -15.52
C ALA A 509 11.66 -2.56 -13.99
N GLU A 510 10.58 -3.03 -13.36
CA GLU A 510 10.52 -3.39 -11.95
C GLU A 510 10.54 -4.92 -11.85
N THR A 511 11.48 -5.45 -11.08
CA THR A 511 11.72 -6.89 -11.01
C THR A 511 11.59 -7.41 -9.59
N GLY A 512 12.17 -8.57 -9.32
CA GLY A 512 12.06 -9.24 -8.04
C GLY A 512 12.69 -8.52 -6.86
N GLY A 513 12.49 -9.09 -5.68
CA GLY A 513 13.02 -8.59 -4.42
C GLY A 513 13.36 -9.71 -3.45
N LYS A 514 14.42 -9.51 -2.65
CA LYS A 514 14.72 -10.32 -1.46
C LYS A 514 14.60 -9.42 -0.24
N ASN A 515 13.35 -9.03 0.06
CA ASN A 515 13.07 -7.98 1.01
C ASN A 515 13.22 -8.44 2.45
N ALA A 516 13.72 -7.55 3.29
CA ALA A 516 14.04 -7.85 4.66
C ALA A 516 13.42 -6.84 5.63
N ILE A 517 12.96 -7.34 6.78
CA ILE A 517 12.68 -6.54 7.98
C ILE A 517 13.80 -6.82 8.98
N ILE A 518 14.36 -5.75 9.57
CA ILE A 518 15.29 -5.82 10.69
C ILE A 518 14.51 -5.47 11.95
N LEU A 519 14.60 -6.30 12.99
CA LEU A 519 14.04 -6.07 14.30
C LEU A 519 15.15 -5.96 15.31
N THR A 520 15.30 -4.78 15.94
CA THR A 520 16.28 -4.53 17.00
C THR A 520 15.68 -4.77 18.38
N ALA A 521 16.52 -4.74 19.42
CA ALA A 521 16.10 -4.88 20.79
C ALA A 521 15.15 -3.75 21.25
N SER A 522 15.27 -2.55 20.63
CA SER A 522 14.45 -1.38 20.93
C SER A 522 13.07 -1.41 20.25
N GLY A 523 12.81 -2.38 19.35
CA GLY A 523 11.54 -2.49 18.64
C GLY A 523 10.39 -2.97 19.52
N ASP A 524 9.18 -2.44 19.29
CA ASP A 524 7.94 -3.01 19.84
C ASP A 524 7.69 -4.38 19.21
N ARG A 525 7.83 -5.44 19.99
CA ARG A 525 7.79 -6.83 19.50
C ARG A 525 6.43 -7.24 18.99
N ASP A 526 5.36 -6.82 19.65
CA ASP A 526 3.98 -7.20 19.26
C ASP A 526 3.56 -6.48 17.98
N HIS A 527 3.85 -5.19 17.88
CA HIS A 527 3.64 -4.41 16.67
C HIS A 527 4.51 -4.93 15.50
N ALA A 528 5.78 -5.25 15.78
CA ALA A 528 6.69 -5.85 14.80
C ALA A 528 6.15 -7.18 14.25
N ILE A 529 5.64 -8.09 15.10
CA ILE A 529 5.05 -9.35 14.67
C ILE A 529 3.88 -9.12 13.71
N MET A 530 2.97 -8.19 14.01
CA MET A 530 1.86 -7.84 13.11
C MET A 530 2.37 -7.39 11.74
N ASN A 531 3.34 -6.47 11.71
CA ASN A 531 3.94 -5.97 10.47
C ASN A 531 4.66 -7.06 9.68
N ILE A 532 5.41 -7.94 10.36
CA ILE A 532 6.15 -9.05 9.76
C ILE A 532 5.18 -10.05 9.11
N VAL A 533 4.18 -10.51 9.85
CA VAL A 533 3.23 -11.54 9.38
C VAL A 533 2.40 -11.03 8.21
N ALA A 534 1.89 -9.78 8.28
CA ALA A 534 1.19 -9.15 7.18
C ALA A 534 2.08 -9.00 5.93
N SER A 535 3.34 -8.59 6.12
CA SER A 535 4.29 -8.40 5.01
C SER A 535 4.78 -9.71 4.39
N ALA A 536 4.88 -10.79 5.18
CA ALA A 536 5.41 -12.07 4.70
C ALA A 536 4.33 -12.91 4.00
N PHE A 537 3.09 -12.87 4.47
CA PHE A 537 2.08 -13.85 4.09
C PHE A 537 0.88 -13.26 3.33
N GLY A 538 0.73 -11.94 3.26
CA GLY A 538 -0.27 -11.28 2.41
C GLY A 538 -0.14 -11.76 0.96
N ASN A 539 -1.26 -12.03 0.29
CA ASN A 539 -1.32 -12.63 -1.06
C ASN A 539 -0.49 -13.93 -1.19
N ALA A 540 -0.46 -14.76 -0.13
CA ALA A 540 0.38 -15.96 -0.05
C ALA A 540 1.89 -15.69 -0.29
N GLY A 541 2.41 -14.55 0.14
CA GLY A 541 3.81 -14.14 -0.09
C GLY A 541 4.17 -13.86 -1.55
N GLN A 542 3.18 -13.75 -2.43
CA GLN A 542 3.35 -13.54 -3.86
C GLN A 542 3.35 -12.05 -4.23
N LYS A 543 4.06 -11.24 -3.46
CA LYS A 543 4.31 -9.82 -3.73
C LYS A 543 5.81 -9.59 -3.96
N CYS A 544 6.18 -8.76 -4.94
CA CYS A 544 7.57 -8.38 -5.14
C CYS A 544 8.18 -7.72 -3.88
N SER A 545 7.33 -7.05 -3.08
CA SER A 545 7.66 -6.41 -1.80
C SER A 545 7.50 -7.31 -0.56
N ALA A 546 7.09 -8.59 -0.71
CA ALA A 546 6.87 -9.48 0.44
C ALA A 546 8.12 -9.63 1.31
N CYS A 547 7.95 -9.61 2.62
CA CYS A 547 9.02 -9.89 3.58
C CYS A 547 9.39 -11.38 3.52
N SER A 548 10.53 -11.70 2.95
CA SER A 548 11.03 -13.08 2.88
C SER A 548 12.23 -13.33 3.78
N LEU A 549 12.79 -12.26 4.36
CA LEU A 549 13.85 -12.29 5.38
C LEU A 549 13.46 -11.47 6.61
N LEU A 550 13.63 -12.06 7.78
CA LEU A 550 13.53 -11.36 9.06
C LEU A 550 14.89 -11.47 9.77
N LEU A 551 15.57 -10.35 9.96
CA LEU A 551 16.83 -10.27 10.69
C LEU A 551 16.53 -9.80 12.11
N VAL A 552 16.81 -10.61 13.10
CA VAL A 552 16.43 -10.36 14.49
C VAL A 552 17.68 -10.26 15.36
N GLU A 553 17.79 -9.17 16.12
CA GLU A 553 18.87 -8.99 17.08
C GLU A 553 18.85 -10.10 18.13
N ARG A 554 20.05 -10.59 18.51
CA ARG A 554 20.25 -11.80 19.34
C ARG A 554 19.35 -11.84 20.57
N SER A 555 19.22 -10.76 21.29
CA SER A 555 18.42 -10.68 22.52
C SER A 555 16.93 -10.98 22.28
N VAL A 556 16.39 -10.58 21.13
CA VAL A 556 15.01 -10.86 20.70
C VAL A 556 14.92 -12.24 20.02
N TYR A 557 15.94 -12.60 19.24
CA TYR A 557 16.01 -13.90 18.56
C TYR A 557 15.98 -15.08 19.54
N GLU A 558 16.66 -14.97 20.67
CA GLU A 558 16.73 -15.98 21.73
C GLU A 558 15.52 -15.94 22.69
N ASP A 559 14.70 -14.86 22.64
CA ASP A 559 13.51 -14.73 23.48
C ASP A 559 12.42 -15.73 23.05
N LYS A 560 12.14 -16.68 23.96
CA LYS A 560 11.14 -17.72 23.72
C LYS A 560 9.72 -17.14 23.55
N ASN A 561 9.39 -16.07 24.28
CA ASN A 561 8.10 -15.39 24.18
C ASN A 561 7.88 -14.79 22.79
N PHE A 562 8.93 -14.16 22.21
CA PHE A 562 8.88 -13.66 20.83
C PHE A 562 8.66 -14.80 19.81
N GLN A 563 9.40 -15.91 19.98
CA GLN A 563 9.25 -17.07 19.09
C GLN A 563 7.83 -17.65 19.15
N ASP A 564 7.27 -17.81 20.34
CA ASP A 564 5.93 -18.38 20.55
C ASP A 564 4.85 -17.44 19.99
N LYS A 565 4.96 -16.13 20.20
CA LYS A 565 4.05 -15.14 19.64
C LYS A 565 4.12 -15.08 18.10
N LEU A 566 5.31 -15.12 17.51
CA LEU A 566 5.48 -15.14 16.05
C LEU A 566 4.87 -16.44 15.45
N LYS A 567 5.10 -17.57 16.09
CA LYS A 567 4.51 -18.85 15.72
C LYS A 567 2.97 -18.79 15.80
N ASP A 568 2.43 -18.28 16.90
CA ASP A 568 0.98 -18.16 17.11
C ASP A 568 0.36 -17.22 16.04
N ALA A 569 0.93 -16.05 15.81
CA ALA A 569 0.47 -15.12 14.81
C ALA A 569 0.45 -15.74 13.39
N ALA A 570 1.52 -16.45 13.01
CA ALA A 570 1.61 -17.10 11.70
C ALA A 570 0.59 -18.25 11.55
N THR A 571 0.39 -19.05 12.60
CA THR A 571 -0.51 -20.22 12.56
C THR A 571 -1.99 -19.87 12.73
N SER A 572 -2.30 -18.70 13.30
CA SER A 572 -3.67 -18.17 13.47
C SER A 572 -4.25 -17.61 12.18
N MET A 573 -3.44 -17.33 11.17
CA MET A 573 -3.93 -16.81 9.89
C MET A 573 -4.88 -17.82 9.24
N LYS A 574 -6.05 -17.33 8.81
CA LYS A 574 -7.01 -18.15 8.07
C LYS A 574 -6.57 -18.28 6.62
N VAL A 575 -6.37 -19.54 6.19
CA VAL A 575 -5.81 -19.89 4.88
C VAL A 575 -6.79 -20.78 4.12
N GLY A 576 -6.98 -20.52 2.83
CA GLY A 576 -7.84 -21.37 2.01
C GLY A 576 -8.45 -20.67 0.80
N SER A 577 -9.59 -21.19 0.34
CA SER A 577 -10.31 -20.64 -0.81
C SER A 577 -10.68 -19.18 -0.61
N VAL A 578 -10.50 -18.35 -1.64
CA VAL A 578 -10.87 -16.93 -1.65
C VAL A 578 -12.37 -16.69 -1.61
N TRP A 579 -13.16 -17.71 -1.92
CA TRP A 579 -14.63 -17.70 -1.82
C TRP A 579 -15.14 -17.76 -0.38
N ASN A 580 -14.23 -17.90 0.58
CA ASN A 580 -14.52 -17.69 2.00
C ASN A 580 -13.95 -16.32 2.41
N PRO A 581 -14.78 -15.30 2.69
CA PRO A 581 -14.33 -13.94 2.98
C PRO A 581 -13.52 -13.84 4.28
N GLY A 582 -13.57 -14.88 5.13
CA GLY A 582 -12.75 -14.94 6.35
C GLY A 582 -11.31 -15.36 6.11
N ASN A 583 -10.94 -15.87 4.92
CA ASN A 583 -9.58 -16.25 4.61
C ASN A 583 -8.75 -15.02 4.20
N VAL A 584 -7.57 -14.89 4.79
CA VAL A 584 -6.63 -13.80 4.52
C VAL A 584 -5.45 -14.22 3.66
N VAL A 585 -5.19 -15.53 3.55
CA VAL A 585 -4.18 -16.12 2.68
C VAL A 585 -4.87 -17.03 1.67
N GLY A 586 -4.82 -16.67 0.41
CA GLY A 586 -5.36 -17.43 -0.72
C GLY A 586 -4.40 -18.49 -1.26
N PRO A 587 -4.74 -19.14 -2.39
CA PRO A 587 -3.87 -20.09 -3.05
C PRO A 587 -2.69 -19.41 -3.75
N MET A 588 -1.64 -20.18 -4.00
CA MET A 588 -0.57 -19.82 -4.92
C MET A 588 -1.06 -19.92 -6.36
N ILE A 589 -0.50 -19.08 -7.25
CA ILE A 589 -0.84 -19.12 -8.68
C ILE A 589 -0.41 -20.42 -9.35
N THR A 590 0.62 -21.08 -8.83
CA THR A 590 1.15 -22.35 -9.34
C THR A 590 1.61 -23.25 -8.18
N ASN A 591 1.43 -24.54 -8.36
CA ASN A 591 1.99 -25.56 -7.47
C ASN A 591 3.40 -26.03 -7.93
N LYS A 592 3.93 -25.45 -9.01
CA LYS A 592 5.24 -25.79 -9.64
C LYS A 592 6.23 -24.63 -9.46
N ASN A 593 6.37 -24.13 -8.24
CA ASN A 593 7.40 -23.15 -7.91
C ASN A 593 8.64 -23.86 -7.36
N ASP A 594 9.55 -24.26 -8.26
CA ASP A 594 10.74 -25.05 -7.92
C ASP A 594 11.65 -24.33 -6.90
N LYS A 595 11.71 -22.99 -6.95
CA LYS A 595 12.48 -22.19 -5.99
C LYS A 595 11.91 -22.33 -4.57
N LEU A 596 10.59 -22.21 -4.45
CA LEU A 596 9.91 -22.39 -3.17
C LEU A 596 10.03 -23.84 -2.68
N LEU A 597 9.73 -24.82 -3.53
CA LEU A 597 9.78 -26.26 -3.16
C LEU A 597 11.18 -26.64 -2.65
N LYS A 598 12.25 -26.19 -3.31
CA LYS A 598 13.61 -26.39 -2.83
C LYS A 598 13.88 -25.72 -1.47
N ALA A 599 13.34 -24.52 -1.26
CA ALA A 599 13.49 -23.82 0.01
C ALA A 599 12.73 -24.48 1.18
N LEU A 600 11.76 -25.36 0.90
CA LEU A 600 11.09 -26.16 1.94
C LEU A 600 11.95 -27.32 2.47
N GLU A 601 13.15 -27.51 1.97
CA GLU A 601 14.14 -28.43 2.55
C GLU A 601 14.99 -27.67 3.59
N LEU A 602 15.38 -28.36 4.68
CA LEU A 602 16.26 -27.79 5.71
C LEU A 602 17.72 -27.99 5.33
N GLU A 603 18.50 -26.90 5.36
CA GLU A 603 19.95 -26.94 5.28
C GLU A 603 20.57 -27.05 6.68
N LYS A 604 21.87 -27.36 6.77
CA LYS A 604 22.59 -27.54 8.04
C LYS A 604 22.47 -26.31 8.94
N GLY A 605 21.89 -26.49 10.12
CA GLY A 605 21.72 -25.45 11.14
C GLY A 605 20.35 -24.76 11.09
N GLU A 606 19.53 -25.08 10.11
CA GLU A 606 18.15 -24.59 10.03
C GLU A 606 17.19 -25.50 10.79
N SER A 607 16.07 -24.95 11.20
CA SER A 607 14.94 -25.63 11.84
C SER A 607 13.61 -24.98 11.44
N TRP A 608 12.51 -25.62 11.75
CA TRP A 608 11.18 -25.04 11.55
C TRP A 608 10.65 -24.45 12.86
N LEU A 609 10.36 -23.15 12.86
CA LEU A 609 9.48 -22.55 13.86
C LEU A 609 8.01 -22.89 13.54
N VAL A 610 7.65 -22.77 12.24
CA VAL A 610 6.37 -23.23 11.69
C VAL A 610 6.65 -24.09 10.47
N PRO A 611 6.43 -25.41 10.53
CA PRO A 611 6.73 -26.33 9.42
C PRO A 611 5.76 -26.14 8.25
N PRO A 612 6.18 -26.44 7.01
CA PRO A 612 5.33 -26.33 5.83
C PRO A 612 4.17 -27.35 5.87
N ARG A 613 2.98 -26.87 5.49
CA ARG A 613 1.78 -27.70 5.41
C ARG A 613 0.92 -27.28 4.22
N PHE A 614 0.76 -28.15 3.24
CA PHE A 614 -0.22 -28.00 2.17
C PHE A 614 -1.61 -28.38 2.66
N LEU A 615 -2.61 -27.54 2.38
CA LEU A 615 -3.97 -27.67 2.88
C LEU A 615 -4.96 -28.24 1.85
N ASP A 616 -4.51 -28.36 0.59
CA ASP A 616 -5.30 -28.88 -0.52
C ASP A 616 -4.57 -30.05 -1.24
N LYS A 617 -5.35 -30.89 -1.94
CA LYS A 617 -4.83 -32.06 -2.67
C LYS A 617 -3.91 -31.68 -3.84
N HIS A 618 -4.10 -30.50 -4.42
CA HIS A 618 -3.35 -30.03 -5.59
C HIS A 618 -2.12 -29.19 -5.22
N LYS A 619 -1.88 -28.93 -3.94
CA LYS A 619 -0.73 -28.18 -3.42
C LYS A 619 -0.69 -26.71 -3.89
N TYR A 620 -1.84 -26.10 -4.13
CA TYR A 620 -1.93 -24.66 -4.35
C TYR A 620 -1.98 -23.86 -3.04
N VAL A 621 -2.48 -24.46 -1.95
CA VAL A 621 -2.67 -23.79 -0.68
C VAL A 621 -1.60 -24.23 0.31
N LEU A 622 -0.55 -23.43 0.47
CA LEU A 622 0.50 -23.60 1.48
C LEU A 622 0.23 -22.68 2.67
N ALA A 623 0.18 -23.25 3.86
CA ALA A 623 0.06 -22.47 5.09
C ALA A 623 1.32 -21.62 5.33
N PRO A 624 1.21 -20.47 6.06
CA PRO A 624 2.37 -19.68 6.48
C PRO A 624 3.46 -20.55 7.10
N THR A 625 4.67 -20.41 6.61
CA THR A 625 5.81 -21.26 6.95
C THR A 625 6.95 -20.40 7.45
N VAL A 626 7.56 -20.73 8.60
CA VAL A 626 8.66 -19.95 9.20
C VAL A 626 9.86 -20.83 9.45
N LYS A 627 10.97 -20.53 8.76
CA LYS A 627 12.25 -21.20 8.88
C LYS A 627 13.16 -20.41 9.82
N TRP A 628 13.73 -21.06 10.83
CA TRP A 628 14.58 -20.50 11.86
C TRP A 628 16.03 -20.92 11.72
N GLY A 629 16.99 -20.07 12.10
CA GLY A 629 18.41 -20.37 12.06
C GLY A 629 19.05 -20.27 10.68
N VAL A 630 18.40 -19.54 9.77
CA VAL A 630 18.94 -19.25 8.43
C VAL A 630 20.22 -18.41 8.53
N ARG A 631 21.21 -18.69 7.69
CA ARG A 631 22.52 -18.01 7.66
C ARG A 631 22.82 -17.42 6.30
N PRO A 632 23.68 -16.39 6.23
CA PRO A 632 24.23 -15.92 4.95
C PRO A 632 24.87 -17.10 4.19
N GLY A 633 24.45 -17.32 2.95
CA GLY A 633 24.88 -18.47 2.15
C GLY A 633 23.87 -19.58 1.99
N ASN A 634 22.87 -19.72 2.90
CA ASN A 634 21.77 -20.65 2.71
C ASN A 634 20.94 -20.24 1.47
N TYR A 635 20.31 -21.25 0.84
CA TYR A 635 19.50 -21.05 -0.34
C TYR A 635 18.37 -20.04 -0.12
N SER A 636 17.63 -20.20 1.00
CA SER A 636 16.50 -19.34 1.34
C SER A 636 16.93 -17.91 1.78
N PHE A 637 18.22 -17.67 2.09
CA PHE A 637 18.73 -16.33 2.38
C PHE A 637 18.83 -15.44 1.13
N ARG A 638 19.23 -16.00 -0.02
CA ARG A 638 19.53 -15.24 -1.24
C ARG A 638 18.44 -15.29 -2.30
N THR A 639 17.67 -16.39 -2.32
CA THR A 639 16.71 -16.66 -3.40
C THR A 639 15.35 -16.02 -3.11
N GLU A 640 14.81 -15.29 -4.09
CA GLU A 640 13.42 -14.86 -4.08
C GLU A 640 12.50 -16.07 -4.24
N LEU A 641 11.62 -16.33 -3.27
CA LEU A 641 10.81 -17.55 -3.21
C LEU A 641 9.40 -17.37 -3.79
N PHE A 642 8.86 -16.18 -3.72
CA PHE A 642 7.53 -15.81 -4.21
C PHE A 642 6.41 -16.74 -3.70
N GLY A 643 6.40 -16.97 -2.38
CA GLY A 643 5.46 -17.86 -1.69
C GLY A 643 5.44 -17.60 -0.18
N PRO A 644 4.53 -18.24 0.58
CA PRO A 644 4.28 -17.93 1.99
C PRO A 644 5.33 -18.53 2.93
N MET A 645 6.59 -18.11 2.74
CA MET A 645 7.73 -18.60 3.54
C MET A 645 8.59 -17.44 4.02
N LEU A 646 8.79 -17.36 5.33
CA LEU A 646 9.66 -16.40 6.02
C LEU A 646 10.92 -17.10 6.53
N SER A 647 12.10 -16.55 6.26
CA SER A 647 13.40 -17.02 6.73
C SER A 647 13.91 -16.10 7.83
N VAL A 648 14.24 -16.64 9.02
CA VAL A 648 14.67 -15.85 10.17
C VAL A 648 16.16 -16.03 10.42
N VAL A 649 16.87 -14.91 10.53
CA VAL A 649 18.33 -14.78 10.68
C VAL A 649 18.64 -14.07 12.00
N CYS A 650 19.56 -14.61 12.78
CA CYS A 650 20.12 -13.94 13.97
C CYS A 650 21.20 -12.94 13.58
N ILE A 651 21.13 -11.72 14.12
CA ILE A 651 22.16 -10.70 13.98
C ILE A 651 22.63 -10.23 15.37
N GLU A 652 23.86 -9.75 15.46
CA GLU A 652 24.43 -9.23 16.72
C GLU A 652 23.99 -7.80 17.01
N ASN A 653 23.79 -6.98 15.97
CA ASN A 653 23.41 -5.58 16.05
C ASN A 653 22.86 -5.08 14.71
N LEU A 654 22.30 -3.86 14.70
CA LEU A 654 21.73 -3.22 13.53
C LEU A 654 22.73 -3.10 12.37
N GLN A 655 24.01 -2.75 12.62
CA GLN A 655 25.00 -2.59 11.56
C GLN A 655 25.20 -3.89 10.78
N GLN A 656 25.33 -5.02 11.48
CA GLN A 656 25.41 -6.33 10.81
C GLN A 656 24.17 -6.62 9.96
N GLY A 657 22.98 -6.26 10.47
CA GLY A 657 21.72 -6.38 9.70
C GLY A 657 21.74 -5.56 8.42
N ILE A 658 22.19 -4.32 8.48
CA ILE A 658 22.35 -3.42 7.32
C ILE A 658 23.33 -4.03 6.31
N ASP A 659 24.49 -4.50 6.77
CA ASP A 659 25.53 -5.07 5.89
C ASP A 659 25.02 -6.33 5.18
N LEU A 660 24.29 -7.19 5.86
CA LEU A 660 23.68 -8.38 5.30
C LEU A 660 22.63 -8.05 4.23
N VAL A 661 21.72 -7.11 4.50
CA VAL A 661 20.72 -6.67 3.52
C VAL A 661 21.39 -6.00 2.32
N ASN A 662 22.40 -5.18 2.56
CA ASN A 662 23.15 -4.52 1.50
C ASN A 662 23.98 -5.48 0.64
N SER A 663 24.35 -6.66 1.16
CA SER A 663 25.04 -7.70 0.40
C SER A 663 24.17 -8.45 -0.60
N LEU A 664 22.83 -8.32 -0.50
CA LEU A 664 21.91 -8.96 -1.44
C LEU A 664 21.94 -8.28 -2.81
N GLU A 665 21.67 -9.04 -3.85
CA GLU A 665 21.64 -8.55 -5.25
C GLU A 665 20.43 -7.66 -5.52
N TYR A 666 19.37 -7.80 -4.73
CA TYR A 666 18.13 -7.04 -4.81
C TYR A 666 18.10 -5.86 -3.82
N GLY A 667 17.28 -4.87 -4.10
CA GLY A 667 17.08 -3.72 -3.24
C GLY A 667 15.72 -3.06 -3.51
N LEU A 668 14.62 -3.81 -3.36
CA LEU A 668 13.28 -3.28 -3.63
C LEU A 668 12.70 -2.60 -2.38
N THR A 669 12.39 -3.38 -1.33
CA THR A 669 11.89 -2.84 -0.06
C THR A 669 12.73 -3.30 1.12
N SER A 670 12.79 -2.48 2.16
CA SER A 670 13.37 -2.85 3.45
C SER A 670 12.59 -2.22 4.59
N GLY A 671 12.53 -2.91 5.74
CA GLY A 671 11.85 -2.44 6.94
C GLY A 671 12.78 -2.43 8.15
N LEU A 672 12.54 -1.49 9.06
CA LEU A 672 13.14 -1.45 10.39
C LEU A 672 12.02 -1.40 11.43
N GLN A 673 12.12 -2.24 12.44
CA GLN A 673 11.29 -2.19 13.65
C GLN A 673 12.20 -1.77 14.80
N SER A 674 12.11 -0.51 15.16
CA SER A 674 12.94 0.13 16.22
C SER A 674 12.27 1.40 16.71
N LEU A 675 12.28 1.66 18.01
CA LEU A 675 11.83 2.90 18.63
C LEU A 675 13.00 3.88 18.88
N ASP A 676 14.24 3.49 18.62
CA ASP A 676 15.43 4.33 18.77
C ASP A 676 15.66 5.20 17.51
N GLU A 677 15.62 6.51 17.67
CA GLU A 677 15.80 7.48 16.57
C GLU A 677 17.22 7.42 15.94
N GLY A 678 18.23 7.08 16.75
CA GLY A 678 19.60 6.92 16.27
C GLY A 678 19.74 5.70 15.36
N GLU A 679 19.11 4.57 15.73
CA GLU A 679 19.01 3.37 14.87
C GLU A 679 18.23 3.66 13.60
N GLN A 680 17.10 4.36 13.71
CA GLN A 680 16.28 4.74 12.55
C GLN A 680 17.07 5.62 11.57
N LYS A 681 17.83 6.59 12.10
CA LYS A 681 18.67 7.46 11.27
C LYS A 681 19.80 6.68 10.60
N LEU A 682 20.56 5.88 11.37
CA LEU A 682 21.64 5.05 10.84
C LEU A 682 21.16 4.15 9.71
N TRP A 683 20.05 3.44 9.93
CA TRP A 683 19.48 2.53 8.95
C TRP A 683 19.01 3.27 7.70
N LYS A 684 18.24 4.36 7.86
CA LYS A 684 17.72 5.17 6.75
C LYS A 684 18.83 5.72 5.84
N ASP A 685 19.97 6.08 6.41
CA ASP A 685 21.09 6.66 5.67
C ASP A 685 22.02 5.61 5.04
N SER A 686 21.93 4.34 5.50
CA SER A 686 22.89 3.28 5.10
C SER A 686 22.26 2.17 4.25
N ILE A 687 20.94 1.93 4.35
CA ILE A 687 20.30 0.81 3.66
C ILE A 687 20.13 1.05 2.16
N MET A 688 20.44 0.04 1.34
CA MET A 688 20.34 0.12 -0.11
C MET A 688 19.07 -0.57 -0.63
N ALA A 689 17.94 0.09 -0.45
CA ALA A 689 16.65 -0.33 -0.99
C ALA A 689 15.85 0.88 -1.48
N GLY A 690 14.97 0.66 -2.45
CA GLY A 690 14.19 1.73 -3.06
C GLY A 690 13.10 2.28 -2.15
N ASN A 691 12.37 1.43 -1.43
CA ASN A 691 11.33 1.82 -0.49
C ASN A 691 11.69 1.39 0.94
N LEU A 692 11.67 2.36 1.85
CA LEU A 692 12.10 2.21 3.23
C LEU A 692 10.89 2.38 4.16
N TYR A 693 10.75 1.48 5.15
CA TYR A 693 9.62 1.47 6.06
C TYR A 693 10.08 1.34 7.52
N ILE A 694 9.66 2.26 8.39
CA ILE A 694 9.98 2.24 9.81
C ILE A 694 8.68 2.00 10.59
N ASN A 695 8.70 1.00 11.47
CA ASN A 695 7.58 0.62 12.36
C ASN A 695 6.25 0.41 11.63
N ARG A 696 6.29 -0.17 10.44
CA ARG A 696 5.12 -0.58 9.67
C ARG A 696 5.46 -1.79 8.78
N GLY A 697 4.44 -2.33 8.10
CA GLY A 697 4.62 -3.35 7.05
C GLY A 697 5.35 -2.79 5.83
N ILE A 698 6.05 -3.66 5.08
CA ILE A 698 6.86 -3.29 3.91
C ILE A 698 6.14 -3.51 2.57
N THR A 699 4.85 -3.79 2.62
CA THR A 699 3.97 -3.98 1.45
C THR A 699 2.89 -2.91 1.41
N GLY A 700 2.23 -2.73 0.27
CA GLY A 700 1.09 -1.81 0.15
C GLY A 700 1.52 -0.35 -0.06
N ALA A 701 2.44 -0.10 -0.97
CA ALA A 701 2.73 1.25 -1.47
C ALA A 701 1.49 1.84 -2.16
N ILE A 702 1.24 3.13 -1.96
CA ILE A 702 0.08 3.85 -2.50
C ILE A 702 0.59 4.97 -3.43
N VAL A 703 -0.08 5.13 -4.57
CA VAL A 703 0.24 6.16 -5.58
C VAL A 703 0.33 7.55 -4.93
N ASN A 704 1.36 8.30 -5.26
CA ASN A 704 1.67 9.64 -4.74
C ASN A 704 1.99 9.70 -3.22
N ARG A 705 1.76 8.64 -2.44
CA ARG A 705 2.18 8.56 -1.03
C ARG A 705 3.56 7.91 -0.90
N GLN A 706 3.71 6.73 -1.48
CA GLN A 706 4.96 5.96 -1.46
C GLN A 706 5.32 5.54 -2.90
N PRO A 707 5.87 6.43 -3.74
CA PRO A 707 6.34 6.05 -5.07
C PRO A 707 7.20 4.80 -5.01
N PHE A 708 6.87 3.80 -5.83
CA PHE A 708 7.42 2.46 -5.73
C PHE A 708 8.45 2.17 -6.82
N GLY A 709 9.61 1.67 -6.43
CA GLY A 709 10.68 1.29 -7.34
C GLY A 709 11.93 0.86 -6.60
N GLY A 710 12.70 -0.04 -7.22
CA GLY A 710 13.85 -0.69 -6.62
C GLY A 710 15.20 -0.03 -6.95
N MET A 711 16.24 -0.65 -6.40
CA MET A 711 17.65 -0.47 -6.72
C MET A 711 18.27 -1.80 -7.10
N LYS A 712 19.51 -1.81 -7.57
CA LYS A 712 20.26 -3.01 -7.97
C LYS A 712 19.46 -3.82 -9.01
N LEU A 713 19.42 -5.17 -8.89
CA LEU A 713 18.64 -6.03 -9.78
C LEU A 713 17.13 -5.97 -9.62
N SER A 714 16.61 -5.16 -8.68
CA SER A 714 15.15 -4.93 -8.54
C SER A 714 14.60 -3.91 -9.52
N ALA A 715 15.44 -3.18 -10.26
CA ALA A 715 15.02 -2.21 -11.26
C ALA A 715 15.99 -2.15 -12.44
N PHE A 716 15.46 -1.89 -13.64
CA PHE A 716 16.22 -1.59 -14.87
C PHE A 716 15.73 -0.26 -15.43
N GLY A 717 16.64 0.54 -16.01
CA GLY A 717 16.33 1.86 -16.54
C GLY A 717 16.80 3.01 -15.66
N GLY A 718 16.18 4.18 -15.79
CA GLY A 718 16.60 5.42 -15.13
C GLY A 718 16.40 5.51 -13.62
N GLY A 719 15.81 4.52 -12.97
CA GLY A 719 15.57 4.50 -11.53
C GLY A 719 14.42 5.39 -11.05
N VAL A 720 13.54 5.80 -11.95
CA VAL A 720 12.36 6.63 -11.64
C VAL A 720 11.23 5.74 -11.14
N LYS A 721 10.59 6.14 -10.04
CA LYS A 721 9.62 5.33 -9.31
C LYS A 721 8.20 5.44 -9.87
N ALA A 722 7.53 4.29 -10.05
CA ALA A 722 6.11 4.23 -10.39
C ALA A 722 5.24 4.88 -9.30
N GLY A 723 4.16 5.55 -9.68
CA GLY A 723 3.32 6.34 -8.76
C GLY A 723 3.98 7.61 -8.23
N GLY A 724 5.15 7.95 -8.76
CA GLY A 724 5.89 9.17 -8.42
C GLY A 724 5.75 10.30 -9.44
N PRO A 725 6.15 11.52 -9.06
CA PRO A 725 5.92 12.72 -9.86
C PRO A 725 6.67 12.74 -11.20
N ASN A 726 7.75 11.96 -11.34
CA ASN A 726 8.61 11.99 -12.52
C ASN A 726 8.40 10.79 -13.48
N TYR A 727 7.56 9.83 -13.12
CA TYR A 727 7.46 8.56 -13.85
C TYR A 727 7.06 8.76 -15.31
N CYS A 728 6.07 9.61 -15.57
CA CYS A 728 5.59 9.85 -16.94
C CYS A 728 6.62 10.54 -17.85
N ALA A 729 7.57 11.28 -17.29
CA ALA A 729 8.64 11.92 -18.06
C ALA A 729 9.53 10.91 -18.81
N CYS A 730 9.62 9.67 -18.31
CA CYS A 730 10.36 8.58 -18.96
C CYS A 730 9.76 8.18 -20.33
N PHE A 731 8.50 8.49 -20.58
CA PHE A 731 7.75 8.00 -21.75
C PHE A 731 7.44 9.10 -22.78
N VAL A 732 8.08 10.25 -22.64
CA VAL A 732 7.99 11.37 -23.58
C VAL A 732 9.40 11.81 -24.02
N ASN A 733 9.48 12.48 -25.16
CA ASN A 733 10.67 13.21 -25.56
C ASN A 733 10.52 14.65 -25.05
N ILE A 734 11.52 15.15 -24.35
CA ILE A 734 11.56 16.49 -23.79
C ILE A 734 12.75 17.23 -24.42
N ALA A 735 12.54 18.45 -24.90
CA ALA A 735 13.56 19.26 -25.55
C ALA A 735 13.34 20.74 -25.25
N ASP A 736 14.38 21.53 -25.32
CA ASP A 736 14.25 22.99 -25.27
C ASP A 736 13.45 23.49 -26.48
N LYS A 737 12.55 24.45 -26.25
CA LYS A 737 11.89 25.15 -27.36
C LYS A 737 12.89 25.86 -28.23
N PRO A 738 12.67 25.92 -29.57
CA PRO A 738 13.51 26.73 -30.45
C PRO A 738 13.60 28.20 -29.98
N GLY A 739 14.83 28.71 -29.81
CA GLY A 739 15.07 30.04 -29.32
C GLY A 739 14.96 30.24 -27.80
N SER A 740 14.87 29.18 -26.99
CA SER A 740 14.91 29.26 -25.52
C SER A 740 16.14 30.06 -25.05
N THR A 741 15.90 31.06 -24.21
CA THR A 741 16.91 31.92 -23.59
C THR A 741 17.14 31.59 -22.12
N THR A 742 16.60 30.46 -21.62
CA THR A 742 16.77 30.05 -20.24
C THR A 742 18.26 29.96 -19.88
N ASP A 743 18.64 30.64 -18.81
CA ASP A 743 19.95 30.47 -18.17
C ASP A 743 19.91 29.16 -17.37
N TYR A 744 20.50 28.11 -17.95
CA TYR A 744 20.51 26.79 -17.33
C TYR A 744 21.26 26.77 -15.99
N THR A 745 22.24 27.66 -15.76
CA THR A 745 22.95 27.73 -14.47
C THR A 745 22.00 28.10 -13.33
N GLN A 746 21.20 29.16 -13.55
CA GLN A 746 20.22 29.63 -12.57
C GLN A 746 19.07 28.62 -12.44
N SER A 747 18.61 28.04 -13.56
CA SER A 747 17.53 27.07 -13.59
C SER A 747 17.87 25.81 -12.79
N TYR A 748 19.10 25.28 -12.94
CA TYR A 748 19.53 24.06 -12.24
C TYR A 748 19.67 24.29 -10.73
N VAL A 749 20.30 25.40 -10.31
CA VAL A 749 20.40 25.76 -8.88
C VAL A 749 19.00 25.89 -8.26
N LYS A 750 18.12 26.64 -8.92
CA LYS A 750 16.75 26.85 -8.44
C LYS A 750 15.97 25.53 -8.32
N ALA A 751 16.04 24.67 -9.33
CA ALA A 751 15.36 23.38 -9.30
C ALA A 751 15.90 22.49 -8.18
N TYR A 752 17.23 22.46 -8.00
CA TYR A 752 17.85 21.70 -6.92
C TYR A 752 17.38 22.15 -5.54
N GLU A 753 17.45 23.45 -5.26
CA GLU A 753 17.04 24.03 -3.99
C GLU A 753 15.53 23.87 -3.71
N GLN A 754 14.69 23.97 -4.74
CA GLN A 754 13.25 23.90 -4.59
C GLN A 754 12.72 22.48 -4.50
N GLU A 755 13.38 21.48 -5.09
CA GLU A 755 12.85 20.12 -5.15
C GLU A 755 13.86 19.05 -4.71
N PHE A 756 15.06 19.02 -5.31
CA PHE A 756 15.93 17.83 -5.20
C PHE A 756 16.73 17.78 -3.90
N ALA A 757 17.00 18.92 -3.25
CA ALA A 757 17.77 19.02 -2.01
C ALA A 757 17.01 18.52 -0.76
N HIS A 758 15.68 18.41 -0.83
CA HIS A 758 14.83 18.18 0.35
C HIS A 758 13.97 16.93 0.21
N ALA A 759 13.82 16.20 1.32
CA ALA A 759 12.79 15.19 1.44
C ALA A 759 11.41 15.87 1.62
N ARG A 760 10.40 15.41 0.90
CA ARG A 760 9.05 16.00 0.92
C ARG A 760 8.01 14.97 1.25
N ASP A 761 7.12 15.30 2.17
CA ASP A 761 5.85 14.62 2.37
C ASP A 761 4.73 15.50 1.79
N VAL A 762 4.13 15.06 0.69
CA VAL A 762 3.08 15.82 0.00
C VAL A 762 1.68 15.53 0.52
N ASN A 763 1.53 14.49 1.34
CA ASN A 763 0.23 14.03 1.81
C ASN A 763 -0.09 14.50 3.23
N ASN A 764 0.91 14.68 4.08
CA ASN A 764 0.78 15.11 5.48
C ASN A 764 -0.31 14.34 6.24
N LEU A 765 -0.26 12.99 6.18
CA LEU A 765 -1.25 12.13 6.82
C LEU A 765 -1.06 12.14 8.33
N TYR A 766 -2.16 12.12 9.07
CA TYR A 766 -2.09 11.98 10.51
C TYR A 766 -1.58 10.58 10.89
N GLY A 767 -0.52 10.54 11.67
CA GLY A 767 0.10 9.29 12.17
C GLY A 767 1.06 8.57 11.22
N GLU A 768 1.32 9.10 10.01
CA GLU A 768 2.29 8.52 9.06
C GLU A 768 3.02 9.63 8.30
N GLN A 769 4.35 9.53 8.18
CA GLN A 769 5.17 10.40 7.35
C GLN A 769 5.63 9.66 6.09
N ASN A 770 5.35 10.21 4.92
CA ASN A 770 5.72 9.67 3.60
C ASN A 770 6.74 10.57 2.91
N ALA A 771 8.00 10.47 3.30
CA ALA A 771 9.06 11.34 2.81
C ALA A 771 9.69 10.82 1.50
N PHE A 772 9.43 11.49 0.39
CA PHE A 772 10.10 11.23 -0.88
C PHE A 772 11.38 12.06 -0.99
N ARG A 773 12.51 11.42 -1.29
CA ARG A 773 13.82 12.06 -1.42
C ARG A 773 14.57 11.59 -2.65
N TYR A 774 15.45 12.43 -3.15
CA TYR A 774 16.41 12.10 -4.19
C TYR A 774 17.78 11.81 -3.58
N LEU A 775 18.51 10.89 -4.16
CA LEU A 775 19.87 10.54 -3.74
C LEU A 775 20.83 10.75 -4.91
N PRO A 776 22.03 11.30 -4.68
CA PRO A 776 23.03 11.41 -5.72
C PRO A 776 23.49 10.03 -6.18
N LEU A 777 23.87 9.89 -7.45
CA LEU A 777 24.51 8.69 -7.96
C LEU A 777 25.92 8.58 -7.34
N LYS A 778 26.37 7.34 -7.09
CA LYS A 778 27.71 7.10 -6.53
C LYS A 778 28.81 7.52 -7.48
N ASN A 779 28.59 7.30 -8.77
CA ASN A 779 29.47 7.77 -9.85
C ASN A 779 28.75 7.69 -11.21
N MET A 780 29.10 8.59 -12.09
CA MET A 780 28.58 8.66 -13.45
C MET A 780 29.74 8.88 -14.45
N VAL A 781 29.60 8.38 -15.67
CA VAL A 781 30.49 8.71 -16.78
C VAL A 781 29.71 9.33 -17.91
N LEU A 782 30.20 10.46 -18.41
CA LEU A 782 29.78 11.05 -19.68
C LEU A 782 30.69 10.52 -20.79
N ARG A 783 30.14 9.73 -21.73
CA ARG A 783 30.85 9.31 -22.93
C ARG A 783 30.52 10.25 -24.07
N LEU A 784 31.54 10.91 -24.61
CA LEU A 784 31.42 11.81 -25.76
C LEU A 784 31.86 11.11 -27.04
N PHE A 785 31.15 11.43 -28.12
CA PHE A 785 31.45 10.97 -29.47
C PHE A 785 31.81 12.15 -30.37
N PRO A 786 32.48 11.90 -31.52
CA PRO A 786 32.74 12.93 -32.53
C PRO A 786 31.41 13.61 -32.94
N GLY A 787 31.37 14.94 -32.93
CA GLY A 787 30.15 15.71 -33.24
C GLY A 787 29.29 16.11 -32.05
N ASP A 788 29.52 15.59 -30.85
CA ASP A 788 28.86 16.07 -29.64
C ASP A 788 29.25 17.53 -29.33
N ASN A 789 28.25 18.31 -28.86
CA ASN A 789 28.44 19.70 -28.55
C ASN A 789 29.10 19.92 -27.18
N ASN A 790 30.10 20.81 -27.11
CA ASN A 790 30.74 21.20 -25.83
C ASN A 790 29.74 21.82 -24.82
N GLU A 791 28.72 22.48 -25.28
CA GLU A 791 27.71 23.08 -24.41
C GLU A 791 26.85 22.02 -23.72
N ASP A 792 26.49 20.96 -24.43
CA ASP A 792 25.80 19.80 -23.86
C ASP A 792 26.65 19.15 -22.75
N ALA A 793 27.96 18.98 -22.98
CA ALA A 793 28.87 18.45 -21.96
C ALA A 793 28.98 19.37 -20.73
N LYS A 794 28.96 20.69 -20.90
CA LYS A 794 28.96 21.66 -19.79
C LYS A 794 27.68 21.57 -18.98
N MET A 795 26.52 21.48 -19.64
CA MET A 795 25.23 21.35 -18.98
C MET A 795 25.18 20.09 -18.11
N ILE A 796 25.59 18.93 -18.63
CA ILE A 796 25.66 17.66 -17.89
C ILE A 796 26.64 17.74 -16.72
N ALA A 797 27.83 18.34 -16.94
CA ALA A 797 28.83 18.49 -15.87
C ALA A 797 28.35 19.43 -14.74
N LEU A 798 27.61 20.48 -15.08
CA LEU A 798 27.02 21.38 -14.10
C LEU A 798 25.90 20.67 -13.31
N ALA A 799 25.02 19.95 -13.99
CA ALA A 799 23.95 19.15 -13.34
C ALA A 799 24.53 18.14 -12.35
N ALA A 800 25.54 17.38 -12.77
CA ALA A 800 26.22 16.43 -11.90
C ALA A 800 26.84 17.10 -10.66
N ARG A 801 27.46 18.26 -10.83
CA ARG A 801 28.06 19.04 -9.72
C ARG A 801 27.01 19.51 -8.72
N ILE A 802 25.90 20.06 -9.22
CA ILE A 802 24.79 20.56 -8.39
C ILE A 802 24.14 19.41 -7.61
N CYS A 803 23.98 18.24 -8.24
CA CYS A 803 23.45 17.04 -7.62
C CYS A 803 24.49 16.26 -6.77
N HIS A 804 25.69 16.79 -6.57
CA HIS A 804 26.78 16.11 -5.84
C HIS A 804 27.15 14.73 -6.37
N THR A 805 26.94 14.49 -7.66
CA THR A 805 27.27 13.24 -8.35
C THR A 805 28.69 13.28 -8.91
N PRO A 806 29.61 12.39 -8.50
CA PRO A 806 30.94 12.31 -9.10
C PRO A 806 30.86 11.96 -10.60
N LEU A 807 31.38 12.82 -11.46
CA LEU A 807 31.36 12.67 -12.92
C LEU A 807 32.76 12.49 -13.47
N SER A 808 32.97 11.51 -14.34
CA SER A 808 34.14 11.36 -15.22
C SER A 808 33.72 11.59 -16.67
N ILE A 809 34.60 12.11 -17.51
CA ILE A 809 34.32 12.32 -18.94
C ILE A 809 35.26 11.43 -19.74
N SER A 810 34.68 10.57 -20.58
CA SER A 810 35.43 9.66 -21.50
C SER A 810 35.17 10.11 -22.94
N PHE A 811 36.26 10.16 -23.77
CA PHE A 811 36.24 10.56 -25.18
C PHE A 811 37.28 9.81 -26.01
N GLU A 812 37.13 9.86 -27.33
CA GLU A 812 38.04 9.15 -28.26
C GLU A 812 39.41 9.79 -28.31
N PRO A 813 40.49 9.00 -28.56
CA PRO A 813 41.82 9.52 -28.77
C PRO A 813 41.91 10.49 -29.94
N GLY A 814 42.58 11.62 -29.70
CA GLY A 814 42.76 12.69 -30.71
C GLY A 814 41.56 13.65 -30.81
N ASP A 815 40.65 13.64 -29.85
CA ASP A 815 39.57 14.62 -29.76
C ASP A 815 40.17 16.02 -29.49
N ASP A 816 39.82 17.00 -30.32
CA ASP A 816 40.31 18.40 -30.24
C ASP A 816 39.67 19.20 -29.10
N ARG A 817 38.65 18.67 -28.43
CA ARG A 817 37.93 19.29 -27.30
C ARG A 817 38.65 19.17 -25.97
N THR A 818 39.79 18.47 -25.87
CA THR A 818 40.49 18.19 -24.60
C THR A 818 40.69 19.44 -23.74
N ALA A 819 41.10 20.57 -24.31
CA ALA A 819 41.30 21.82 -23.60
C ALA A 819 39.99 22.40 -23.04
N ALA A 820 38.90 22.31 -23.79
CA ALA A 820 37.57 22.80 -23.35
C ALA A 820 37.02 21.90 -22.25
N LEU A 821 37.18 20.58 -22.35
CA LEU A 821 36.73 19.60 -21.35
C LEU A 821 37.52 19.72 -20.04
N ALA A 822 38.82 20.04 -20.10
CA ALA A 822 39.64 20.26 -18.90
C ALA A 822 39.12 21.43 -18.03
N SER A 823 38.47 22.42 -18.63
CA SER A 823 37.88 23.55 -17.91
C SER A 823 36.69 23.16 -17.04
N LEU A 824 36.06 21.96 -17.25
CA LEU A 824 34.91 21.50 -16.49
C LEU A 824 35.29 20.97 -15.10
N GLY A 825 36.56 20.72 -14.85
CA GLY A 825 37.07 20.24 -13.56
C GLY A 825 36.69 18.79 -13.22
N CYS A 826 36.29 18.00 -14.23
CA CYS A 826 36.00 16.58 -14.10
C CYS A 826 37.23 15.73 -14.51
N PRO A 827 37.43 14.53 -13.91
CA PRO A 827 38.45 13.58 -14.41
C PRO A 827 38.20 13.26 -15.88
N LEU A 828 39.24 13.40 -16.69
CA LEU A 828 39.22 13.13 -18.13
C LEU A 828 39.89 11.81 -18.44
N LYS A 829 39.29 11.05 -19.36
CA LYS A 829 39.85 9.76 -19.83
C LYS A 829 39.80 9.68 -21.36
N GLU A 830 40.91 9.80 -21.97
CA GLU A 830 41.09 9.56 -23.40
C GLU A 830 41.20 8.05 -23.62
N GLU A 831 40.21 7.44 -24.23
CA GLU A 831 40.17 6.00 -24.48
C GLU A 831 39.28 5.66 -25.67
N ALA A 832 39.74 4.70 -26.49
CA ALA A 832 38.97 4.16 -27.60
C ALA A 832 37.76 3.39 -27.08
N LEU A 833 36.70 3.28 -27.90
CA LEU A 833 35.44 2.58 -27.56
C LEU A 833 35.69 1.21 -26.92
N ALA A 834 36.58 0.39 -27.43
CA ALA A 834 36.90 -0.94 -26.90
C ALA A 834 37.45 -0.90 -25.45
N GLY A 835 38.16 0.17 -25.07
CA GLY A 835 38.64 0.41 -23.71
C GLY A 835 37.49 0.87 -22.80
N PHE A 836 36.67 1.79 -23.30
CA PHE A 836 35.48 2.27 -22.61
C PHE A 836 34.49 1.13 -22.27
N LEU A 837 34.18 0.25 -23.22
CA LEU A 837 33.26 -0.88 -22.99
C LEU A 837 33.71 -1.75 -21.78
N LYS A 838 35.02 -2.00 -21.63
CA LYS A 838 35.56 -2.76 -20.47
C LYS A 838 35.38 -2.02 -19.14
N SER A 839 35.36 -0.69 -19.16
CA SER A 839 35.27 0.16 -17.98
C SER A 839 33.83 0.51 -17.58
N MET A 840 32.85 0.33 -18.45
CA MET A 840 31.43 0.66 -18.21
C MET A 840 30.86 0.07 -16.90
N LYS A 841 31.26 -1.15 -16.54
CA LYS A 841 30.84 -1.85 -15.33
C LYS A 841 31.17 -1.11 -14.02
N ASN A 842 32.16 -0.22 -14.04
CA ASN A 842 32.63 0.51 -12.87
C ASN A 842 31.75 1.71 -12.52
N TYR A 843 30.84 2.11 -13.41
CA TYR A 843 29.95 3.26 -13.22
C TYR A 843 28.54 2.81 -12.89
N GLU A 844 27.87 3.59 -12.06
CA GLU A 844 26.45 3.37 -11.72
C GLU A 844 25.57 3.77 -12.90
N ARG A 845 25.90 4.88 -13.57
CA ARG A 845 25.17 5.38 -14.75
C ARG A 845 26.14 5.82 -15.85
N ILE A 846 25.74 5.57 -17.09
CA ILE A 846 26.40 6.06 -18.29
C ILE A 846 25.52 7.14 -18.92
N ARG A 847 26.07 8.29 -19.22
CA ARG A 847 25.40 9.41 -19.86
C ARG A 847 26.04 9.67 -21.23
N THR A 848 25.24 10.09 -22.21
CA THR A 848 25.67 10.59 -23.51
C THR A 848 24.97 11.89 -23.83
N CYS A 849 25.37 12.61 -24.87
CA CYS A 849 24.75 13.85 -25.33
C CYS A 849 23.63 13.64 -26.36
N GLY A 850 23.15 12.39 -26.53
CA GLY A 850 22.05 12.06 -27.47
C GLY A 850 22.52 11.84 -28.92
N ALA A 851 23.81 11.73 -29.19
CA ALA A 851 24.37 11.40 -30.50
C ALA A 851 24.13 9.93 -30.91
N ASP A 852 24.56 9.55 -32.12
CA ASP A 852 24.54 8.17 -32.63
C ASP A 852 25.42 7.27 -31.77
N ILE A 853 24.80 6.50 -30.88
CA ILE A 853 25.48 5.63 -29.95
C ILE A 853 25.74 4.29 -30.66
N PRO A 854 27.01 3.80 -30.66
CA PRO A 854 27.34 2.50 -31.24
C PRO A 854 26.54 1.36 -30.62
N MET A 855 26.10 0.39 -31.46
CA MET A 855 25.30 -0.75 -30.99
C MET A 855 26.05 -1.58 -29.95
N GLU A 856 27.38 -1.69 -30.07
CA GLU A 856 28.26 -2.39 -29.13
C GLU A 856 28.13 -1.83 -27.69
N MET A 857 27.86 -0.52 -27.53
CA MET A 857 27.62 0.08 -26.23
C MET A 857 26.30 -0.40 -25.61
N TYR A 858 25.24 -0.47 -26.40
CA TYR A 858 23.95 -0.99 -25.95
C TYR A 858 24.04 -2.48 -25.60
N GLU A 859 24.74 -3.27 -26.44
CA GLU A 859 24.96 -4.71 -26.20
C GLU A 859 25.74 -4.95 -24.90
N GLU A 860 26.82 -4.20 -24.70
CA GLU A 860 27.61 -4.30 -23.46
C GLU A 860 26.81 -3.84 -22.24
N ALA A 861 26.07 -2.74 -22.33
CA ALA A 861 25.22 -2.25 -21.24
C ALA A 861 24.17 -3.32 -20.84
N ALA A 862 23.52 -3.95 -21.83
CA ALA A 862 22.55 -5.03 -21.60
C ALA A 862 23.21 -6.29 -21.01
N ARG A 863 24.47 -6.57 -21.36
CA ARG A 863 25.23 -7.71 -20.83
C ARG A 863 25.58 -7.55 -19.35
N ILE A 864 25.85 -6.32 -18.92
CA ILE A 864 26.29 -5.98 -17.54
C ILE A 864 25.21 -5.31 -16.70
N ASP A 865 23.95 -5.32 -17.17
CA ASP A 865 22.77 -4.76 -16.51
C ASP A 865 22.95 -3.26 -16.15
N LYS A 866 23.48 -2.45 -17.08
CA LYS A 866 23.69 -1.01 -16.92
C LYS A 866 22.74 -0.20 -17.80
N TYR A 867 22.35 0.99 -17.29
CA TYR A 867 21.51 1.94 -18.01
C TYR A 867 22.37 3.02 -18.68
N ILE A 868 22.05 3.29 -19.94
CA ILE A 868 22.59 4.42 -20.70
C ILE A 868 21.51 5.51 -20.78
N ALA A 869 21.78 6.65 -20.16
CA ALA A 869 20.92 7.83 -20.30
C ALA A 869 21.26 8.57 -21.59
N THR A 870 20.39 8.44 -22.58
CA THR A 870 20.62 8.93 -23.95
C THR A 870 19.91 10.25 -24.26
N ALA A 871 19.11 10.80 -23.34
CA ALA A 871 18.37 12.04 -23.56
C ALA A 871 19.35 13.19 -23.75
N LYS A 872 19.07 14.04 -24.76
CA LYS A 872 19.81 15.27 -24.94
C LYS A 872 19.60 16.18 -23.71
N PRO A 873 20.61 16.88 -23.19
CA PRO A 873 20.44 17.76 -22.06
C PRO A 873 19.53 18.94 -22.39
N VAL A 874 18.77 19.42 -21.40
CA VAL A 874 17.84 20.54 -21.53
C VAL A 874 18.17 21.65 -20.52
N LYS A 875 17.89 22.90 -20.86
CA LYS A 875 18.18 24.06 -20.04
C LYS A 875 17.30 24.17 -18.80
N ASP A 876 16.18 23.49 -18.77
CA ASP A 876 15.30 23.47 -17.60
C ASP A 876 15.79 22.49 -16.54
N GLY A 877 16.11 23.00 -15.34
CA GLY A 877 16.66 22.20 -14.25
C GLY A 877 15.69 21.18 -13.69
N ARG A 878 14.39 21.45 -13.75
CA ARG A 878 13.38 20.49 -13.28
C ARG A 878 13.38 19.21 -14.11
N VAL A 879 13.75 19.33 -15.39
CA VAL A 879 13.87 18.19 -16.30
C VAL A 879 15.26 17.57 -16.26
N GLU A 880 16.33 18.38 -16.36
CA GLU A 880 17.70 17.85 -16.47
C GLU A 880 18.13 17.09 -15.22
N LEU A 881 17.81 17.58 -14.02
CA LEU A 881 18.27 16.97 -12.76
C LEU A 881 17.59 15.62 -12.44
N ILE A 882 16.59 15.18 -13.22
CA ILE A 882 16.02 13.82 -13.12
C ILE A 882 16.95 12.78 -13.76
N HIS A 883 17.73 13.18 -14.78
CA HIS A 883 18.58 12.31 -15.59
C HIS A 883 19.95 12.08 -14.99
#